data_8981e046b5c65e36c710cfbd350580e8
#
_entry.id   8981e046b5c65e36c710cfbd350580e8
#
_cell.length_a   1.000
_cell.length_b   1.000
_cell.length_c   1.000
_cell.angle_alpha   90.00
_cell.angle_beta   90.00
_cell.angle_gamma   90.00
#
_symmetry.space_group_name_H-M   'P 1'
#
loop_
_entity.id
_entity.type
_entity.pdbx_description
1 polymer ?
#
loop_
_entity_poly.entity_id
_entity_poly.type
_entity_poly.pdbx_seq_one_letter_code
_entity_poly.pdbx_strand_id
1 'polypeptide(L)'
;MKYVVSLFLSVLMFSARAQVKVSGKITDTKGKPLYGVSITLKDTYDGATTDSSGNFSFETTEKGKHVLEASIIGYRPFEQELTVAKDPISLNISIKELVTELKAVVISAGSFVASDKNKGAVLSALDIVTTPSANADVTSAFKTLPGTQQVGESEGLFVRGGSATESKIYMDGNLVNNFFYSSTPGIATRGRFNPFLFKGTIFSSGGYSALYGQALSSALILESNDLPERTQADLGVSVIGIGGGIQHLSKDKKSSWGVSYNYANLWLGFAINKQKQDFFQIPVYHQGDANFRIRTKSGGMIKYYGYISANKTGFRSADIDSTVLKNAFSIENLNIYQNINWRENFGMGWKLTTGLSYSTNKDDISNELQDANNQKQVIINPSFFAFKNFKLRNNAQYAQARFVLDKKLNGLNVVRFGSDYFYSKEKSTYTLFDGSRFAETVTDNLFSVFTEADVFITNNLAAKIGGRVEHSQVVDKWNIAPRVSVAYKFKDNSQASFAYGLFYQNPERKYLPTVASIDYSRAAHYILQYQKMTNARTFRVEAFYKKYTDLYKTSVSPTGREAATNNNGFGHAQGLELFFRDKKTFKNVDYWISYSYLDTKRDYLDYPTSIMPSFAANHTAAFVVKKFVTKWKTGFNMSYNFATGRPYYYFKYDNAQSKYVIGDAGKTINYNSMSFSVNYLPNLGKTNKKTFLVWVLGINNVLGQNQVFNYNYNNAGTKKEAVTPPSKRFVFIGCFLSFGIDRTQDAINNNL
;
A
#
# COMPACT_ATOMS: atom_id res chain seq x y z
N MET A 1 -19.63 -21.01 -49.36
CA MET A 1 -20.15 -20.84 -47.97
C MET A 1 -20.57 -22.15 -47.30
N LYS A 2 -21.12 -23.16 -47.99
CA LYS A 2 -21.50 -24.44 -47.31
C LYS A 2 -20.34 -25.29 -46.80
N TYR A 3 -19.17 -25.23 -47.40
CA TYR A 3 -17.98 -26.02 -46.95
C TYR A 3 -17.18 -25.39 -45.82
N VAL A 4 -17.31 -24.09 -45.59
CA VAL A 4 -16.67 -23.37 -44.48
C VAL A 4 -17.45 -23.60 -43.18
N VAL A 5 -18.77 -23.69 -43.26
CA VAL A 5 -19.64 -24.01 -42.10
C VAL A 5 -19.50 -25.47 -41.68
N SER A 6 -19.31 -26.40 -42.61
CA SER A 6 -19.04 -27.81 -42.29
C SER A 6 -17.68 -28.05 -41.63
N LEU A 7 -16.66 -27.25 -42.00
CA LEU A 7 -15.33 -27.32 -41.37
C LEU A 7 -15.34 -26.74 -39.97
N PHE A 8 -16.18 -25.72 -39.73
CA PHE A 8 -16.36 -25.14 -38.38
C PHE A 8 -17.16 -26.04 -37.44
N LEU A 9 -18.13 -26.80 -37.94
CA LEU A 9 -18.88 -27.80 -37.17
C LEU A 9 -18.04 -29.06 -36.85
N SER A 10 -17.12 -29.45 -37.73
CA SER A 10 -16.24 -30.61 -37.46
C SER A 10 -15.09 -30.32 -36.49
N VAL A 11 -14.72 -29.04 -36.24
CA VAL A 11 -13.76 -28.65 -35.21
C VAL A 11 -14.39 -28.59 -33.84
N LEU A 12 -15.73 -28.50 -33.75
CA LEU A 12 -16.48 -28.52 -32.46
C LEU A 12 -16.74 -29.92 -31.89
N MET A 13 -16.36 -30.99 -32.58
CA MET A 13 -16.52 -32.38 -32.11
C MET A 13 -15.22 -32.96 -31.53
N PHE A 14 -14.36 -32.16 -30.90
CA PHE A 14 -13.18 -32.70 -30.30
C PHE A 14 -13.20 -32.63 -28.79
N SER A 15 -13.23 -33.82 -28.20
CA SER A 15 -12.86 -34.22 -26.86
C SER A 15 -13.97 -34.20 -25.80
N ALA A 16 -14.91 -35.13 -25.90
CA ALA A 16 -15.46 -35.72 -24.68
C ALA A 16 -14.31 -36.44 -23.95
N ARG A 17 -13.54 -35.73 -23.13
CA ARG A 17 -12.65 -36.40 -22.17
C ARG A 17 -13.51 -36.98 -21.07
N ALA A 18 -13.32 -38.25 -20.75
CA ALA A 18 -13.97 -38.86 -19.63
C ALA A 18 -13.68 -38.10 -18.35
N GLN A 19 -14.68 -37.41 -17.81
CA GLN A 19 -14.59 -36.67 -16.57
C GLN A 19 -14.75 -37.63 -15.39
N VAL A 20 -13.96 -37.42 -14.35
CA VAL A 20 -14.03 -38.15 -13.10
C VAL A 20 -14.75 -37.29 -12.07
N LYS A 21 -15.83 -37.85 -11.50
CA LYS A 21 -16.58 -37.16 -10.47
C LYS A 21 -15.87 -37.26 -9.13
N VAL A 22 -15.57 -36.13 -8.49
CA VAL A 22 -15.05 -36.02 -7.13
C VAL A 22 -16.16 -35.43 -6.26
N SER A 23 -16.58 -36.17 -5.23
CA SER A 23 -17.66 -35.74 -4.34
C SER A 23 -17.36 -36.09 -2.88
N GLY A 24 -18.07 -35.48 -1.95
CA GLY A 24 -17.84 -35.78 -0.55
C GLY A 24 -18.57 -34.86 0.39
N LYS A 25 -18.23 -35.00 1.68
CA LYS A 25 -18.80 -34.19 2.75
C LYS A 25 -17.69 -33.61 3.62
N ILE A 26 -17.85 -32.35 3.98
CA ILE A 26 -16.90 -31.66 4.89
C ILE A 26 -17.61 -31.26 6.18
N THR A 27 -16.99 -31.65 7.30
CA THR A 27 -17.47 -31.34 8.65
C THR A 27 -16.34 -30.68 9.47
N ASP A 28 -16.68 -30.05 10.59
CA ASP A 28 -15.69 -29.70 11.62
C ASP A 28 -15.33 -30.95 12.45
N THR A 29 -14.37 -30.80 13.37
CA THR A 29 -13.92 -31.86 14.29
C THR A 29 -15.00 -32.33 15.29
N LYS A 30 -16.16 -31.64 15.33
CA LYS A 30 -17.33 -32.00 16.15
C LYS A 30 -18.44 -32.65 15.30
N GLY A 31 -18.18 -32.92 14.00
CA GLY A 31 -19.14 -33.52 13.07
C GLY A 31 -20.17 -32.55 12.49
N LYS A 32 -20.07 -31.24 12.77
CA LYS A 32 -20.98 -30.22 12.22
C LYS A 32 -20.65 -29.95 10.76
N PRO A 33 -21.66 -30.04 9.84
CA PRO A 33 -21.45 -29.73 8.44
C PRO A 33 -20.92 -28.30 8.24
N LEU A 34 -19.96 -28.12 7.33
CA LEU A 34 -19.38 -26.82 7.00
C LEU A 34 -19.85 -26.35 5.63
N TYR A 35 -20.62 -25.28 5.63
CA TYR A 35 -21.09 -24.60 4.44
C TYR A 35 -20.06 -23.64 3.88
N GLY A 36 -19.92 -23.59 2.55
CA GLY A 36 -19.08 -22.59 1.90
C GLY A 36 -17.58 -22.91 1.93
N VAL A 37 -17.19 -24.15 2.24
CA VAL A 37 -15.80 -24.61 2.08
C VAL A 37 -15.44 -24.65 0.61
N SER A 38 -14.36 -24.00 0.20
CA SER A 38 -13.80 -24.09 -1.15
C SER A 38 -12.96 -25.35 -1.25
N ILE A 39 -13.29 -26.23 -2.17
CA ILE A 39 -12.55 -27.46 -2.49
C ILE A 39 -11.96 -27.29 -3.88
N THR A 40 -10.65 -27.52 -4.03
CA THR A 40 -9.95 -27.42 -5.30
C THR A 40 -8.94 -28.54 -5.44
N LEU A 41 -8.78 -29.06 -6.65
CA LEU A 41 -7.59 -29.81 -7.00
C LEU A 41 -6.44 -28.82 -7.19
N LYS A 42 -5.41 -28.96 -6.36
CA LYS A 42 -4.23 -28.06 -6.35
C LYS A 42 -3.62 -27.98 -7.74
N ASP A 43 -3.25 -26.79 -8.15
CA ASP A 43 -2.69 -26.50 -9.48
C ASP A 43 -3.66 -26.70 -10.67
N THR A 44 -4.98 -26.85 -10.40
CA THR A 44 -6.04 -26.89 -11.42
C THR A 44 -7.12 -25.86 -11.11
N TYR A 45 -8.12 -25.75 -11.99
CA TYR A 45 -9.34 -24.94 -11.74
C TYR A 45 -10.53 -25.81 -11.36
N ASP A 46 -10.34 -27.12 -11.22
CA ASP A 46 -11.39 -28.04 -10.87
C ASP A 46 -11.66 -27.96 -9.37
N GLY A 47 -12.91 -27.70 -9.02
CA GLY A 47 -13.30 -27.55 -7.64
C GLY A 47 -14.79 -27.28 -7.46
N ALA A 48 -15.20 -27.26 -6.20
CA ALA A 48 -16.56 -26.96 -5.79
C ALA A 48 -16.57 -26.20 -4.47
N THR A 49 -17.78 -25.80 -4.07
CA THR A 49 -18.04 -25.24 -2.74
C THR A 49 -19.08 -26.11 -2.04
N THR A 50 -18.89 -26.37 -0.74
CA THR A 50 -19.88 -27.18 0.02
C THR A 50 -21.22 -26.47 0.13
N ASP A 51 -22.30 -27.25 0.03
CA ASP A 51 -23.67 -26.84 0.30
C ASP A 51 -23.98 -26.69 1.82
N SER A 52 -25.20 -26.36 2.18
CA SER A 52 -25.63 -26.19 3.57
C SER A 52 -25.50 -27.48 4.43
N SER A 53 -25.45 -28.65 3.80
CA SER A 53 -25.27 -29.96 4.44
C SER A 53 -23.80 -30.39 4.47
N GLY A 54 -22.88 -29.52 3.99
CA GLY A 54 -21.45 -29.79 3.90
C GLY A 54 -21.04 -30.66 2.71
N ASN A 55 -21.95 -30.97 1.77
CA ASN A 55 -21.64 -31.80 0.61
C ASN A 55 -21.01 -30.95 -0.52
N PHE A 56 -20.12 -31.57 -1.29
CA PHE A 56 -19.56 -31.03 -2.49
C PHE A 56 -19.52 -32.06 -3.62
N SER A 57 -19.49 -31.56 -4.86
CA SER A 57 -19.30 -32.40 -6.04
C SER A 57 -18.79 -31.55 -7.20
N PHE A 58 -17.75 -32.02 -7.88
CA PHE A 58 -17.25 -31.45 -9.13
C PHE A 58 -16.71 -32.54 -10.05
N GLU A 59 -16.49 -32.21 -11.30
CA GLU A 59 -15.93 -33.10 -12.30
C GLU A 59 -14.54 -32.61 -12.70
N THR A 60 -13.60 -33.53 -12.95
CA THR A 60 -12.25 -33.22 -13.37
C THR A 60 -11.84 -34.05 -14.59
N THR A 61 -11.06 -33.45 -15.47
CA THR A 61 -10.42 -34.15 -16.61
C THR A 61 -8.96 -34.51 -16.30
N GLU A 62 -8.46 -34.11 -15.13
CA GLU A 62 -7.09 -34.42 -14.67
C GLU A 62 -6.93 -35.94 -14.43
N LYS A 63 -5.68 -36.42 -14.51
CA LYS A 63 -5.32 -37.81 -14.26
C LYS A 63 -4.03 -37.90 -13.48
N GLY A 64 -3.91 -38.96 -12.66
CA GLY A 64 -2.73 -39.20 -11.86
C GLY A 64 -2.82 -38.64 -10.45
N LYS A 65 -1.69 -38.39 -9.81
CA LYS A 65 -1.63 -37.90 -8.43
C LYS A 65 -1.86 -36.39 -8.38
N HIS A 66 -2.85 -35.97 -7.60
CA HIS A 66 -3.18 -34.59 -7.33
C HIS A 66 -3.39 -34.38 -5.83
N VAL A 67 -3.26 -33.15 -5.37
CA VAL A 67 -3.59 -32.76 -4.00
C VAL A 67 -4.95 -32.07 -4.00
N LEU A 68 -5.91 -32.61 -3.27
CA LEU A 68 -7.16 -31.91 -2.97
C LEU A 68 -6.91 -30.97 -1.81
N GLU A 69 -7.24 -29.69 -2.00
CA GLU A 69 -7.21 -28.67 -0.96
C GLU A 69 -8.63 -28.28 -0.60
N ALA A 70 -8.95 -28.26 0.72
CA ALA A 70 -10.20 -27.73 1.23
C ALA A 70 -9.93 -26.57 2.17
N SER A 71 -10.50 -25.39 1.88
CA SER A 71 -10.26 -24.19 2.65
C SER A 71 -11.53 -23.36 2.89
N ILE A 72 -11.64 -22.84 4.11
CA ILE A 72 -12.66 -21.87 4.52
C ILE A 72 -12.11 -20.95 5.59
N ILE A 73 -12.56 -19.71 5.62
CA ILE A 73 -12.13 -18.73 6.65
C ILE A 73 -12.48 -19.25 8.04
N GLY A 74 -11.49 -19.30 8.92
CA GLY A 74 -11.63 -19.77 10.30
C GLY A 74 -11.30 -21.26 10.51
N TYR A 75 -10.85 -21.98 9.49
CA TYR A 75 -10.43 -23.37 9.57
C TYR A 75 -9.04 -23.58 8.97
N ARG A 76 -8.30 -24.58 9.45
CA ARG A 76 -7.02 -24.96 8.84
C ARG A 76 -7.28 -25.49 7.43
N PRO A 77 -6.55 -25.03 6.41
CA PRO A 77 -6.58 -25.69 5.11
C PRO A 77 -6.27 -27.17 5.27
N PHE A 78 -7.05 -27.99 4.63
CA PHE A 78 -6.86 -29.44 4.60
C PHE A 78 -6.31 -29.81 3.22
N GLU A 79 -5.24 -30.59 3.19
CA GLU A 79 -4.66 -31.12 1.98
C GLU A 79 -4.62 -32.64 2.04
N GLN A 80 -5.04 -33.28 0.97
CA GLN A 80 -4.99 -34.74 0.83
C GLN A 80 -4.54 -35.11 -0.57
N GLU A 81 -3.51 -35.94 -0.67
CA GLU A 81 -3.11 -36.54 -1.95
C GLU A 81 -4.17 -37.56 -2.37
N LEU A 82 -4.62 -37.51 -3.63
CA LEU A 82 -5.55 -38.44 -4.22
C LEU A 82 -5.09 -38.80 -5.64
N THR A 83 -5.41 -40.02 -6.07
CA THR A 83 -5.10 -40.48 -7.42
C THR A 83 -6.39 -40.43 -8.24
N VAL A 84 -6.44 -39.57 -9.23
CA VAL A 84 -7.55 -39.47 -10.17
C VAL A 84 -7.34 -40.51 -11.27
N ALA A 85 -8.17 -41.55 -11.25
CA ALA A 85 -8.17 -42.65 -12.25
C ALA A 85 -9.44 -42.58 -13.11
N LYS A 86 -10.18 -43.64 -13.27
CA LYS A 86 -11.44 -43.68 -14.04
C LYS A 86 -12.66 -43.69 -13.14
N ASP A 87 -12.53 -44.11 -11.89
CA ASP A 87 -13.65 -44.31 -10.97
C ASP A 87 -13.96 -43.01 -10.21
N PRO A 88 -15.25 -42.79 -9.85
CA PRO A 88 -15.63 -41.66 -9.01
C PRO A 88 -14.96 -41.72 -7.64
N ILE A 89 -14.55 -40.53 -7.12
CA ILE A 89 -13.90 -40.41 -5.81
C ILE A 89 -14.90 -39.83 -4.81
N SER A 90 -15.07 -40.52 -3.67
CA SER A 90 -15.90 -40.04 -2.56
C SER A 90 -15.05 -39.82 -1.31
N LEU A 91 -15.17 -38.64 -0.68
CA LEU A 91 -14.31 -38.20 0.41
C LEU A 91 -15.15 -37.69 1.61
N ASN A 92 -14.79 -38.12 2.82
CA ASN A 92 -15.28 -37.51 4.06
C ASN A 92 -14.14 -36.78 4.74
N ILE A 93 -14.24 -35.46 4.80
CA ILE A 93 -13.16 -34.60 5.27
C ILE A 93 -13.59 -33.88 6.55
N SER A 94 -12.80 -34.01 7.60
CA SER A 94 -12.96 -33.22 8.82
C SER A 94 -11.87 -32.17 8.91
N ILE A 95 -12.26 -30.90 8.95
CA ILE A 95 -11.33 -29.79 9.05
C ILE A 95 -11.36 -29.12 10.43
N LYS A 96 -10.17 -28.82 10.95
CA LYS A 96 -10.00 -28.24 12.28
C LYS A 96 -10.18 -26.73 12.23
N GLU A 97 -10.98 -26.22 13.18
CA GLU A 97 -11.12 -24.76 13.34
C GLU A 97 -9.76 -24.09 13.60
N LEU A 98 -9.46 -23.05 12.84
CA LEU A 98 -8.23 -22.25 13.01
C LEU A 98 -8.42 -21.32 14.20
N VAL A 99 -7.75 -21.65 15.29
CA VAL A 99 -7.38 -20.63 16.26
C VAL A 99 -6.15 -19.91 15.67
N THR A 100 -6.43 -18.86 14.96
CA THR A 100 -5.57 -17.94 14.21
C THR A 100 -4.06 -18.19 14.20
N GLU A 101 -3.51 -18.65 13.09
CA GLU A 101 -2.11 -18.39 12.76
C GLU A 101 -2.01 -17.03 12.05
N LEU A 102 -1.04 -16.20 12.46
CA LEU A 102 -0.55 -15.03 11.72
C LEU A 102 0.16 -15.50 10.44
N LYS A 103 -0.56 -16.12 9.52
CA LYS A 103 -0.05 -16.35 8.18
C LYS A 103 -0.43 -15.14 7.36
N ALA A 104 0.59 -14.39 6.93
CA ALA A 104 0.48 -13.61 5.70
C ALA A 104 -0.30 -14.46 4.71
N VAL A 105 -1.24 -13.87 3.99
CA VAL A 105 -1.93 -14.57 2.91
C VAL A 105 -0.85 -14.97 1.90
N VAL A 106 -0.25 -16.13 2.13
CA VAL A 106 0.56 -16.81 1.13
C VAL A 106 -0.46 -17.25 0.12
N ILE A 107 -0.38 -16.69 -1.07
CA ILE A 107 -1.19 -17.12 -2.22
C ILE A 107 -0.82 -18.57 -2.42
N SER A 108 -1.71 -19.47 -2.03
CA SER A 108 -1.51 -20.89 -2.28
C SER A 108 -1.47 -21.10 -3.79
N ALA A 109 -0.52 -21.91 -4.25
CA ALA A 109 -0.51 -22.36 -5.63
C ALA A 109 -1.88 -22.95 -5.94
N GLY A 110 -2.58 -22.42 -6.96
CA GLY A 110 -3.90 -22.88 -7.37
C GLY A 110 -5.05 -21.89 -7.18
N SER A 111 -4.89 -20.79 -6.44
CA SER A 111 -5.90 -19.73 -6.48
C SER A 111 -5.74 -18.92 -7.77
N PHE A 112 -6.81 -18.76 -8.52
CA PHE A 112 -6.86 -18.09 -9.80
C PHE A 112 -6.70 -16.57 -9.60
N VAL A 113 -6.32 -16.06 -10.58
CA VAL A 113 -5.44 -15.45 -11.27
C VAL A 113 -5.79 -14.16 -12.04
N ALA A 114 -7.02 -13.82 -12.26
CA ALA A 114 -7.46 -12.50 -12.62
C ALA A 114 -7.79 -11.62 -11.39
N SER A 115 -7.52 -12.10 -10.17
CA SER A 115 -7.73 -11.30 -8.96
C SER A 115 -6.53 -10.41 -8.67
N ASP A 116 -6.76 -9.25 -8.04
CA ASP A 116 -5.69 -8.33 -7.65
C ASP A 116 -4.69 -8.97 -6.69
N LYS A 117 -5.14 -9.96 -5.90
CA LYS A 117 -4.28 -10.75 -5.01
C LYS A 117 -3.14 -11.46 -5.74
N ASN A 118 -3.36 -11.85 -7.00
CA ASN A 118 -2.35 -12.56 -7.80
C ASN A 118 -1.53 -11.64 -8.72
N LYS A 119 -1.98 -10.42 -8.99
CA LYS A 119 -1.21 -9.40 -9.70
C LYS A 119 -0.32 -8.60 -8.79
N GLY A 120 -0.70 -8.47 -7.51
CA GLY A 120 -0.01 -7.68 -6.52
C GLY A 120 1.21 -8.41 -5.95
N ALA A 121 2.12 -7.66 -5.37
CA ALA A 121 3.15 -8.17 -4.47
C ALA A 121 2.59 -8.17 -3.04
N VAL A 122 2.83 -9.27 -2.32
CA VAL A 122 2.40 -9.41 -0.93
C VAL A 122 3.63 -9.43 -0.03
N LEU A 123 3.66 -8.54 0.95
CA LEU A 123 4.67 -8.52 2.01
C LEU A 123 4.00 -8.80 3.36
N SER A 124 4.60 -9.69 4.14
CA SER A 124 4.18 -9.94 5.53
C SER A 124 4.64 -8.81 6.45
N ALA A 125 4.02 -8.70 7.62
CA ALA A 125 4.48 -7.77 8.65
C ALA A 125 5.97 -8.01 9.00
N LEU A 126 6.40 -9.27 9.04
CA LEU A 126 7.78 -9.62 9.31
C LEU A 126 8.72 -9.25 8.14
N ASP A 127 8.28 -9.39 6.88
CA ASP A 127 9.04 -8.88 5.73
C ASP A 127 9.30 -7.37 5.86
N ILE A 128 8.29 -6.61 6.29
CA ILE A 128 8.38 -5.16 6.47
C ILE A 128 9.40 -4.80 7.55
N VAL A 129 9.29 -5.39 8.75
CA VAL A 129 10.14 -5.02 9.89
C VAL A 129 11.57 -5.53 9.78
N THR A 130 11.81 -6.60 9.02
CA THR A 130 13.15 -7.17 8.82
C THR A 130 13.85 -6.64 7.56
N THR A 131 13.21 -5.80 6.75
CA THR A 131 13.85 -5.13 5.61
C THR A 131 14.56 -3.87 6.10
N PRO A 132 15.90 -3.79 6.07
CA PRO A 132 16.64 -2.71 6.74
C PRO A 132 16.27 -1.31 6.25
N SER A 133 16.11 -1.13 4.92
CA SER A 133 15.73 0.17 4.32
C SER A 133 14.29 0.60 4.63
N ALA A 134 13.47 -0.30 5.16
CA ALA A 134 12.06 -0.02 5.44
C ALA A 134 11.85 0.70 6.78
N ASN A 135 12.77 0.61 7.73
CA ASN A 135 12.63 1.21 9.07
C ASN A 135 11.32 0.83 9.78
N ALA A 136 10.86 -0.41 9.58
CA ALA A 136 9.56 -0.90 10.04
C ALA A 136 8.36 -0.03 9.59
N ASP A 137 8.46 0.60 8.42
CA ASP A 137 7.38 1.33 7.76
C ASP A 137 6.81 0.53 6.59
N VAL A 138 5.48 0.43 6.53
CA VAL A 138 4.78 -0.35 5.50
C VAL A 138 5.13 0.14 4.10
N THR A 139 5.01 1.44 3.86
CA THR A 139 5.22 2.02 2.52
C THR A 139 6.68 2.01 2.11
N SER A 140 7.59 2.18 3.04
CA SER A 140 9.04 2.12 2.77
C SER A 140 9.49 0.71 2.39
N ALA A 141 8.87 -0.34 2.93
CA ALA A 141 9.14 -1.71 2.50
C ALA A 141 8.75 -1.94 1.03
N PHE A 142 7.64 -1.34 0.58
CA PHE A 142 7.19 -1.43 -0.81
C PHE A 142 8.15 -0.74 -1.80
N LYS A 143 8.97 0.22 -1.35
CA LYS A 143 10.02 0.83 -2.18
C LYS A 143 11.11 -0.17 -2.62
N THR A 144 11.13 -1.39 -2.09
CA THR A 144 12.00 -2.49 -2.56
C THR A 144 11.36 -3.35 -3.64
N LEU A 145 10.10 -3.08 -4.02
CA LEU A 145 9.38 -3.81 -5.05
C LEU A 145 9.44 -3.07 -6.39
N PRO A 146 9.26 -3.78 -7.52
CA PRO A 146 9.31 -3.15 -8.83
C PRO A 146 8.17 -2.12 -9.01
N GLY A 147 8.41 -1.12 -9.86
CA GLY A 147 7.45 -0.05 -10.17
C GLY A 147 7.48 1.13 -9.22
N THR A 148 8.14 1.01 -8.07
CA THR A 148 8.21 2.09 -7.08
C THR A 148 9.44 2.99 -7.29
N GLN A 149 9.31 4.27 -6.87
CA GLN A 149 10.38 5.26 -6.99
C GLN A 149 11.01 5.57 -5.62
N GLN A 150 12.30 5.93 -5.63
CA GLN A 150 13.05 6.34 -4.43
C GLN A 150 12.90 7.85 -4.21
N VAL A 151 11.80 8.25 -3.58
CA VAL A 151 11.53 9.66 -3.21
C VAL A 151 11.76 9.81 -1.71
N GLY A 152 12.61 10.73 -1.30
CA GLY A 152 13.01 10.91 0.10
C GLY A 152 12.66 12.29 0.67
N GLU A 153 12.25 13.24 -0.17
CA GLU A 153 11.84 14.59 0.21
C GLU A 153 10.34 14.73 0.50
N SER A 154 9.55 13.72 0.13
CA SER A 154 8.12 13.68 0.43
C SER A 154 7.66 12.26 0.73
N GLU A 155 6.59 12.15 1.50
CA GLU A 155 5.95 10.88 1.85
C GLU A 155 5.14 10.31 0.69
N GLY A 156 4.79 9.03 0.81
CA GLY A 156 3.90 8.34 -0.09
C GLY A 156 4.57 7.30 -0.99
N LEU A 157 3.73 6.70 -1.82
CA LEU A 157 4.12 5.70 -2.81
C LEU A 157 4.03 6.31 -4.20
N PHE A 158 5.16 6.52 -4.82
CA PHE A 158 5.31 6.96 -6.20
C PHE A 158 5.48 5.72 -7.09
N VAL A 159 4.52 5.47 -7.97
CA VAL A 159 4.43 4.19 -8.67
C VAL A 159 4.23 4.40 -10.16
N ARG A 160 5.10 3.79 -10.99
CA ARG A 160 4.97 3.81 -12.46
C ARG A 160 4.72 5.20 -13.04
N GLY A 161 5.56 6.16 -12.65
CA GLY A 161 5.41 7.55 -13.08
C GLY A 161 4.24 8.31 -12.45
N GLY A 162 3.52 7.72 -11.50
CA GLY A 162 2.49 8.39 -10.71
C GLY A 162 3.04 9.04 -9.45
N SER A 163 2.44 10.17 -9.06
CA SER A 163 2.74 10.85 -7.79
C SER A 163 2.18 10.08 -6.59
N ALA A 164 2.57 10.49 -5.38
CA ALA A 164 2.05 9.90 -4.14
C ALA A 164 0.53 10.04 -4.01
N THR A 165 -0.04 11.14 -4.48
CA THR A 165 -1.49 11.41 -4.42
C THR A 165 -2.31 10.53 -5.37
N GLU A 166 -1.67 9.99 -6.41
CA GLU A 166 -2.27 9.04 -7.35
C GLU A 166 -2.29 7.59 -6.81
N SER A 167 -1.67 7.34 -5.65
CA SER A 167 -1.67 6.06 -4.95
C SER A 167 -2.58 6.12 -3.74
N LYS A 168 -3.52 5.18 -3.60
CA LYS A 168 -4.46 5.16 -2.48
C LYS A 168 -4.23 3.96 -1.57
N ILE A 169 -4.45 4.17 -0.27
CA ILE A 169 -4.25 3.14 0.76
C ILE A 169 -5.59 2.83 1.42
N TYR A 170 -5.93 1.55 1.48
CA TYR A 170 -7.17 1.05 2.05
C TYR A 170 -6.89 0.14 3.24
N MET A 171 -7.67 0.26 4.30
CA MET A 171 -7.66 -0.63 5.45
C MET A 171 -9.02 -1.32 5.60
N ASP A 172 -9.03 -2.64 5.50
CA ASP A 172 -10.26 -3.47 5.52
C ASP A 172 -11.32 -3.02 4.49
N GLY A 173 -10.88 -2.45 3.35
CA GLY A 173 -11.71 -1.94 2.28
C GLY A 173 -12.03 -0.45 2.36
N ASN A 174 -11.84 0.21 3.49
CA ASN A 174 -12.05 1.64 3.64
C ASN A 174 -10.80 2.46 3.30
N LEU A 175 -10.97 3.61 2.66
CA LEU A 175 -9.89 4.52 2.31
C LEU A 175 -9.29 5.18 3.57
N VAL A 176 -7.96 5.20 3.66
CA VAL A 176 -7.23 5.90 4.73
C VAL A 176 -6.69 7.22 4.19
N ASN A 177 -7.35 8.34 4.50
CA ASN A 177 -7.00 9.65 3.94
C ASN A 177 -5.67 10.20 4.48
N ASN A 178 -5.38 10.04 5.77
CA ASN A 178 -4.18 10.55 6.43
C ASN A 178 -3.30 9.38 6.91
N PHE A 179 -2.83 8.57 5.98
CA PHE A 179 -1.97 7.41 6.29
C PHE A 179 -0.61 7.81 6.84
N PHE A 180 -0.05 8.93 6.37
CA PHE A 180 1.24 9.46 6.79
C PHE A 180 1.07 10.54 7.86
N TYR A 181 2.13 10.79 8.62
CA TYR A 181 2.22 12.01 9.42
C TYR A 181 2.24 13.23 8.51
N SER A 182 1.85 14.38 9.04
CA SER A 182 1.82 15.62 8.25
C SER A 182 3.21 16.00 7.75
N SER A 183 3.25 16.52 6.52
CA SER A 183 4.48 16.83 5.79
C SER A 183 5.33 17.88 6.48
N THR A 184 6.64 17.68 6.41
CA THR A 184 7.64 18.70 6.76
C THR A 184 8.48 19.03 5.52
N PRO A 185 8.88 20.30 5.31
CA PRO A 185 9.60 20.69 4.11
C PRO A 185 10.88 19.87 3.88
N GLY A 186 10.97 19.19 2.74
CA GLY A 186 12.14 18.42 2.32
C GLY A 186 12.43 17.13 3.10
N ILE A 187 11.51 16.70 3.99
CA ILE A 187 11.68 15.51 4.83
C ILE A 187 10.43 14.64 4.69
N ALA A 188 10.59 13.46 4.10
CA ALA A 188 9.50 12.48 4.02
C ALA A 188 9.11 11.97 5.41
N THR A 189 7.82 11.96 5.69
CA THR A 189 7.26 11.40 6.92
C THR A 189 6.95 9.92 6.74
N ARG A 190 6.79 9.20 7.85
CA ARG A 190 6.45 7.78 7.85
C ARG A 190 4.95 7.54 7.97
N GLY A 191 4.52 6.32 7.67
CA GLY A 191 3.16 5.87 7.95
C GLY A 191 2.86 5.80 9.46
N ARG A 192 1.59 6.05 9.82
CA ARG A 192 1.11 6.07 11.20
C ARG A 192 0.92 4.68 11.81
N PHE A 193 0.68 3.67 10.97
CA PHE A 193 0.20 2.36 11.42
C PHE A 193 1.34 1.35 11.59
N ASN A 194 1.28 0.60 12.69
CA ASN A 194 2.23 -0.46 12.97
C ASN A 194 2.02 -1.63 11.97
N PRO A 195 3.09 -2.14 11.30
CA PRO A 195 2.99 -3.28 10.38
C PRO A 195 2.33 -4.52 10.97
N PHE A 196 2.51 -4.78 12.26
CA PHE A 196 1.90 -5.93 12.94
C PHE A 196 0.37 -5.82 13.15
N LEU A 197 -0.24 -4.69 12.83
CA LEU A 197 -1.69 -4.55 12.76
C LEU A 197 -2.28 -5.38 11.61
N PHE A 198 -1.48 -5.67 10.58
CA PHE A 198 -1.93 -6.27 9.33
C PHE A 198 -1.51 -7.73 9.21
N LYS A 199 -2.46 -8.61 8.86
CA LYS A 199 -2.20 -10.02 8.53
C LYS A 199 -1.62 -10.22 7.14
N GLY A 200 -1.67 -9.19 6.30
CA GLY A 200 -1.08 -9.14 4.98
C GLY A 200 -1.27 -7.78 4.34
N THR A 201 -0.37 -7.48 3.38
CA THR A 201 -0.41 -6.24 2.62
C THR A 201 -0.33 -6.60 1.15
N ILE A 202 -1.31 -6.14 0.35
CA ILE A 202 -1.37 -6.37 -1.09
C ILE A 202 -1.13 -5.04 -1.78
N PHE A 203 -0.12 -5.01 -2.63
CA PHE A 203 0.21 -3.84 -3.42
C PHE A 203 -0.09 -4.10 -4.90
N SER A 204 -1.01 -3.34 -5.45
CA SER A 204 -1.32 -3.34 -6.88
C SER A 204 -0.72 -2.11 -7.55
N SER A 205 0.27 -2.33 -8.40
CA SER A 205 0.97 -1.26 -9.14
C SER A 205 0.21 -0.76 -10.37
N GLY A 206 -1.06 -1.17 -10.53
CA GLY A 206 -1.97 -0.77 -11.61
C GLY A 206 -2.96 -1.89 -11.94
N GLY A 207 -3.99 -1.59 -12.73
CA GLY A 207 -5.01 -2.56 -13.13
C GLY A 207 -5.79 -3.16 -11.95
N TYR A 208 -5.96 -2.41 -10.86
CA TYR A 208 -6.62 -2.86 -9.63
C TYR A 208 -8.15 -2.99 -9.82
N SER A 209 -8.80 -3.74 -8.93
CA SER A 209 -10.22 -4.11 -8.93
C SER A 209 -11.17 -2.92 -8.97
N ALA A 210 -12.35 -3.08 -9.59
CA ALA A 210 -13.43 -2.09 -9.61
C ALA A 210 -13.96 -1.74 -8.20
N LEU A 211 -13.65 -2.56 -7.20
CA LEU A 211 -13.96 -2.27 -5.79
C LEU A 211 -13.26 -1.03 -5.25
N TYR A 212 -12.23 -0.52 -5.92
CA TYR A 212 -11.42 0.61 -5.48
C TYR A 212 -11.44 1.72 -6.53
N GLY A 213 -11.45 2.98 -6.09
CA GLY A 213 -11.52 4.15 -6.96
C GLY A 213 -10.54 5.25 -6.56
N GLN A 214 -10.65 6.40 -7.19
CA GLN A 214 -9.92 7.62 -6.85
C GLN A 214 -8.38 7.51 -6.86
N ALA A 215 -7.81 6.60 -7.65
CA ALA A 215 -6.37 6.43 -7.81
C ALA A 215 -5.99 6.30 -9.29
N LEU A 216 -5.08 7.12 -9.79
CA LEU A 216 -4.58 7.04 -11.17
C LEU A 216 -3.41 6.08 -11.32
N SER A 217 -2.79 5.63 -10.21
CA SER A 217 -1.55 4.85 -10.29
C SER A 217 -1.64 3.51 -9.59
N SER A 218 -1.79 3.46 -8.28
CA SER A 218 -1.70 2.23 -7.50
C SER A 218 -2.68 2.17 -6.35
N ALA A 219 -2.92 0.95 -5.85
CA ALA A 219 -3.69 0.72 -4.65
C ALA A 219 -2.91 -0.19 -3.68
N LEU A 220 -2.76 0.26 -2.44
CA LEU A 220 -2.24 -0.53 -1.34
C LEU A 220 -3.40 -0.96 -0.45
N ILE A 221 -3.60 -2.27 -0.33
CA ILE A 221 -4.71 -2.86 0.43
C ILE A 221 -4.14 -3.54 1.65
N LEU A 222 -4.55 -3.07 2.82
CA LEU A 222 -4.13 -3.54 4.12
C LEU A 222 -5.30 -4.29 4.77
N GLU A 223 -5.09 -5.55 5.12
CA GLU A 223 -6.07 -6.32 5.88
C GLU A 223 -5.63 -6.41 7.35
N SER A 224 -6.45 -5.87 8.27
CA SER A 224 -6.17 -5.96 9.70
C SER A 224 -6.30 -7.41 10.20
N ASN A 225 -5.56 -7.73 11.27
CA ASN A 225 -5.61 -9.03 11.91
C ASN A 225 -7.03 -9.42 12.34
N ASP A 226 -7.31 -10.71 12.34
CA ASP A 226 -8.50 -11.29 12.96
C ASP A 226 -8.27 -11.47 14.48
N LEU A 227 -8.98 -12.41 15.14
CA LEU A 227 -8.78 -12.69 16.56
C LEU A 227 -7.33 -13.14 16.82
N PRO A 228 -6.67 -12.69 17.89
CA PRO A 228 -5.37 -13.21 18.28
C PRO A 228 -5.47 -14.68 18.71
N GLU A 229 -4.36 -15.41 18.66
CA GLU A 229 -4.33 -16.81 19.11
C GLU A 229 -4.51 -16.95 20.61
N ARG A 230 -3.99 -16.00 21.36
CA ARG A 230 -4.00 -15.93 22.81
C ARG A 230 -3.87 -14.50 23.31
N THR A 231 -4.13 -14.29 24.58
CA THR A 231 -3.82 -13.03 25.25
C THR A 231 -2.32 -12.78 25.23
N GLN A 232 -1.91 -11.57 24.85
CA GLN A 232 -0.53 -11.17 24.69
C GLN A 232 -0.32 -9.73 25.14
N ALA A 233 0.90 -9.42 25.51
CA ALA A 233 1.36 -8.05 25.75
C ALA A 233 2.70 -7.83 25.09
N ASP A 234 2.99 -6.62 24.68
CA ASP A 234 4.27 -6.22 24.11
C ASP A 234 4.79 -4.93 24.73
N LEU A 235 6.11 -4.83 24.81
CA LEU A 235 6.85 -3.66 25.26
C LEU A 235 8.03 -3.46 24.32
N GLY A 236 8.21 -2.26 23.83
CA GLY A 236 9.35 -1.86 22.99
C GLY A 236 10.06 -0.66 23.56
N VAL A 237 11.38 -0.70 23.59
CA VAL A 237 12.23 0.43 23.97
C VAL A 237 13.28 0.61 22.89
N SER A 238 13.49 1.83 22.43
CA SER A 238 14.46 2.14 21.39
C SER A 238 15.05 3.53 21.56
N VAL A 239 16.06 3.85 20.78
CA VAL A 239 16.68 5.19 20.75
C VAL A 239 15.71 6.29 20.25
N ILE A 240 14.54 5.93 19.74
CA ILE A 240 13.53 6.89 19.30
C ILE A 240 12.30 6.94 20.20
N GLY A 241 12.16 6.03 21.19
CA GLY A 241 11.00 6.05 22.08
C GLY A 241 10.71 4.73 22.78
N ILE A 242 9.58 4.72 23.45
CA ILE A 242 9.04 3.59 24.20
C ILE A 242 7.58 3.37 23.84
N GLY A 243 7.15 2.13 23.78
CA GLY A 243 5.74 1.81 23.52
C GLY A 243 5.40 0.40 23.96
N GLY A 244 4.12 0.14 24.10
CA GLY A 244 3.64 -1.19 24.44
C GLY A 244 2.13 -1.32 24.27
N GLY A 245 1.64 -2.54 24.39
CA GLY A 245 0.24 -2.83 24.24
C GLY A 245 -0.17 -4.15 24.88
N ILE A 246 -1.47 -4.31 24.99
CA ILE A 246 -2.11 -5.53 25.46
C ILE A 246 -3.18 -5.93 24.44
N GLN A 247 -3.22 -7.20 24.11
CA GLN A 247 -4.26 -7.81 23.29
C GLN A 247 -4.86 -8.96 24.09
N HIS A 248 -6.09 -8.80 24.54
CA HIS A 248 -6.82 -9.82 25.30
C HIS A 248 -7.73 -10.66 24.40
N LEU A 249 -7.68 -11.96 24.54
CA LEU A 249 -8.60 -12.91 23.91
C LEU A 249 -9.56 -13.46 24.96
N SER A 250 -10.85 -13.42 24.70
CA SER A 250 -11.88 -14.00 25.56
C SER A 250 -11.69 -15.51 25.75
N LYS A 251 -12.17 -16.04 26.87
CA LYS A 251 -12.05 -17.49 27.20
C LYS A 251 -12.71 -18.40 26.15
N ASP A 252 -13.82 -17.95 25.58
CA ASP A 252 -14.55 -18.65 24.52
C ASP A 252 -13.92 -18.48 23.11
N LYS A 253 -12.85 -17.67 22.99
CA LYS A 253 -12.13 -17.36 21.76
C LYS A 253 -13.00 -16.75 20.64
N LYS A 254 -14.10 -16.09 21.00
CA LYS A 254 -15.00 -15.45 20.04
C LYS A 254 -14.85 -13.94 19.98
N SER A 255 -14.22 -13.33 20.96
CA SER A 255 -13.98 -11.90 20.98
C SER A 255 -12.58 -11.56 21.48
N SER A 256 -12.11 -10.39 21.09
CA SER A 256 -10.85 -9.83 21.63
C SER A 256 -10.94 -8.32 21.70
N TRP A 257 -10.15 -7.75 22.59
CA TRP A 257 -9.89 -6.32 22.64
C TRP A 257 -8.39 -6.08 22.81
N GLY A 258 -7.93 -4.95 22.35
CA GLY A 258 -6.55 -4.54 22.54
C GLY A 258 -6.42 -3.04 22.62
N VAL A 259 -5.40 -2.60 23.34
CA VAL A 259 -4.99 -1.21 23.45
C VAL A 259 -3.47 -1.14 23.33
N SER A 260 -2.98 -0.10 22.67
CA SER A 260 -1.55 0.20 22.66
C SER A 260 -1.30 1.69 22.82
N TYR A 261 -0.11 2.02 23.34
CA TYR A 261 0.37 3.39 23.39
C TYR A 261 1.86 3.41 23.08
N ASN A 262 2.25 4.37 22.25
CA ASN A 262 3.64 4.60 21.85
C ASN A 262 3.98 6.08 22.04
N TYR A 263 5.08 6.33 22.70
CA TYR A 263 5.69 7.64 22.85
C TYR A 263 7.03 7.64 22.13
N ALA A 264 7.19 8.52 21.15
CA ALA A 264 8.47 8.74 20.49
C ALA A 264 8.97 10.17 20.75
N ASN A 265 10.22 10.26 21.17
CA ASN A 265 10.96 11.51 21.30
C ASN A 265 12.32 11.30 20.65
N LEU A 266 12.60 12.04 19.58
CA LEU A 266 13.79 11.80 18.78
C LEU A 266 15.08 12.38 19.40
N TRP A 267 15.04 12.94 20.61
CA TRP A 267 16.20 13.55 21.27
C TRP A 267 17.41 12.61 21.33
N LEU A 268 17.21 11.39 21.88
CA LEU A 268 18.28 10.39 21.98
C LEU A 268 18.73 9.92 20.58
N GLY A 269 17.77 9.74 19.67
CA GLY A 269 18.05 9.40 18.27
C GLY A 269 18.91 10.46 17.58
N PHE A 270 18.65 11.75 17.83
CA PHE A 270 19.42 12.86 17.26
C PHE A 270 20.80 13.02 17.90
N ALA A 271 20.96 12.65 19.17
CA ALA A 271 22.27 12.60 19.82
C ALA A 271 23.22 11.60 19.12
N ILE A 272 22.65 10.45 18.66
CA ILE A 272 23.40 9.41 17.92
C ILE A 272 23.53 9.78 16.43
N ASN A 273 22.46 10.33 15.84
CA ASN A 273 22.37 10.66 14.42
C ASN A 273 22.34 12.16 14.25
N LYS A 274 23.51 12.78 14.10
CA LYS A 274 23.62 14.23 13.94
C LYS A 274 22.76 14.72 12.74
N GLN A 275 21.91 15.70 13.02
CA GLN A 275 21.01 16.31 12.05
C GLN A 275 21.67 17.56 11.40
N LYS A 276 21.25 17.88 10.19
CA LYS A 276 21.68 19.12 9.50
C LYS A 276 20.87 20.33 9.95
N GLN A 277 19.58 20.13 10.21
CA GLN A 277 18.65 21.17 10.65
C GLN A 277 18.87 21.52 12.12
N ASP A 278 18.65 22.79 12.48
CA ASP A 278 18.59 23.29 13.84
C ASP A 278 17.18 23.09 14.41
N PHE A 279 16.97 22.00 15.18
CA PHE A 279 15.67 21.69 15.78
C PHE A 279 15.49 22.47 17.08
N PHE A 280 14.67 23.53 17.07
CA PHE A 280 14.23 24.22 18.29
C PHE A 280 13.06 23.47 18.98
N GLN A 281 12.33 22.63 18.26
CA GLN A 281 11.35 21.69 18.75
C GLN A 281 11.66 20.30 18.17
N ILE A 282 12.39 19.50 18.95
CA ILE A 282 12.68 18.10 18.58
C ILE A 282 11.37 17.35 18.35
N PRO A 283 11.27 16.52 17.29
CA PRO A 283 10.04 15.78 17.01
C PRO A 283 9.61 14.89 18.18
N VAL A 284 8.36 15.06 18.61
CA VAL A 284 7.69 14.26 19.62
C VAL A 284 6.39 13.73 19.06
N TYR A 285 6.11 12.44 19.32
CA TYR A 285 4.90 11.76 18.86
C TYR A 285 4.25 11.01 20.02
N HIS A 286 2.95 11.21 20.20
CA HIS A 286 2.09 10.43 21.04
C HIS A 286 1.13 9.65 20.15
N GLN A 287 1.01 8.34 20.36
CA GLN A 287 0.14 7.49 19.57
C GLN A 287 -0.59 6.53 20.48
N GLY A 288 -1.89 6.42 20.31
CA GLY A 288 -2.70 5.43 20.98
C GLY A 288 -3.61 4.72 19.99
N ASP A 289 -3.84 3.44 20.16
CA ASP A 289 -4.86 2.71 19.43
C ASP A 289 -5.65 1.77 20.35
N ALA A 290 -6.87 1.50 19.92
CA ALA A 290 -7.76 0.51 20.51
C ALA A 290 -8.42 -0.31 19.42
N ASN A 291 -8.62 -1.60 19.68
CA ASN A 291 -9.29 -2.48 18.73
C ASN A 291 -10.21 -3.47 19.44
N PHE A 292 -11.30 -3.82 18.75
CA PHE A 292 -12.23 -4.87 19.16
C PHE A 292 -12.51 -5.78 17.99
N ARG A 293 -12.62 -7.08 18.25
CA ARG A 293 -12.96 -8.07 17.27
C ARG A 293 -13.95 -9.06 17.85
N ILE A 294 -14.99 -9.35 17.10
CA ILE A 294 -16.06 -10.24 17.53
C ILE A 294 -16.40 -11.18 16.37
N ARG A 295 -16.33 -12.48 16.62
CA ARG A 295 -16.81 -13.49 15.68
C ARG A 295 -18.31 -13.67 15.87
N THR A 296 -19.07 -13.57 14.78
CA THR A 296 -20.51 -13.78 14.78
C THR A 296 -20.87 -15.27 14.88
N LYS A 297 -22.13 -15.58 15.19
CA LYS A 297 -22.61 -16.97 15.27
C LYS A 297 -22.54 -17.71 13.93
N SER A 298 -22.69 -17.01 12.82
CA SER A 298 -22.60 -17.50 11.44
C SER A 298 -21.18 -17.62 10.91
N GLY A 299 -20.16 -17.29 11.75
CA GLY A 299 -18.75 -17.37 11.39
C GLY A 299 -18.19 -16.11 10.72
N GLY A 300 -18.97 -15.04 10.68
CA GLY A 300 -18.52 -13.71 10.26
C GLY A 300 -17.62 -13.05 11.29
N MET A 301 -17.23 -11.79 11.03
CA MET A 301 -16.33 -11.04 11.87
C MET A 301 -16.71 -9.55 11.88
N ILE A 302 -16.86 -8.99 13.06
CA ILE A 302 -16.93 -7.55 13.29
C ILE A 302 -15.58 -7.09 13.82
N LYS A 303 -15.02 -6.05 13.21
CA LYS A 303 -13.75 -5.43 13.62
C LYS A 303 -13.95 -3.95 13.84
N TYR A 304 -13.44 -3.43 14.93
CA TYR A 304 -13.28 -2.02 15.18
C TYR A 304 -11.80 -1.70 15.40
N TYR A 305 -11.34 -0.61 14.85
CA TYR A 305 -10.02 -0.05 15.08
C TYR A 305 -10.12 1.46 15.24
N GLY A 306 -9.71 1.98 16.38
CA GLY A 306 -9.59 3.39 16.68
C GLY A 306 -8.13 3.77 16.89
N TYR A 307 -7.72 4.91 16.36
CA TYR A 307 -6.35 5.43 16.44
C TYR A 307 -6.37 6.93 16.71
N ILE A 308 -5.47 7.39 17.56
CA ILE A 308 -5.21 8.80 17.83
C ILE A 308 -3.71 9.06 17.82
N SER A 309 -3.29 10.16 17.22
CA SER A 309 -1.92 10.65 17.37
C SER A 309 -1.86 12.16 17.49
N ALA A 310 -0.95 12.63 18.37
CA ALA A 310 -0.56 14.02 18.48
C ALA A 310 0.95 14.11 18.28
N ASN A 311 1.39 15.02 17.44
CA ASN A 311 2.82 15.23 17.22
C ASN A 311 3.16 16.69 17.00
N LYS A 312 4.40 17.04 17.31
CA LYS A 312 4.94 18.37 17.08
C LYS A 312 6.42 18.31 16.70
N THR A 313 6.81 19.21 15.81
CA THR A 313 8.21 19.43 15.43
C THR A 313 8.43 20.88 14.99
N GLY A 314 9.66 21.35 15.09
CA GLY A 314 10.05 22.65 14.55
C GLY A 314 11.56 22.74 14.38
N PHE A 315 11.98 23.31 13.25
CA PHE A 315 13.39 23.47 12.92
C PHE A 315 13.65 24.75 12.13
N ARG A 316 14.90 25.20 12.19
CA ARG A 316 15.41 26.31 11.40
C ARG A 316 16.26 25.79 10.25
N SER A 317 16.15 26.46 9.13
CA SER A 317 17.03 26.29 7.97
C SER A 317 17.46 27.65 7.43
N ALA A 318 18.65 27.72 6.85
CA ALA A 318 19.09 28.93 6.18
C ALA A 318 18.13 29.35 5.06
N ASP A 319 17.86 30.63 4.92
CA ASP A 319 17.03 31.11 3.81
C ASP A 319 17.85 31.12 2.52
N ILE A 320 17.29 30.60 1.42
CA ILE A 320 18.01 30.50 0.15
C ILE A 320 18.19 31.83 -0.55
N ASP A 321 17.29 32.81 -0.27
CA ASP A 321 17.31 34.16 -0.83
C ASP A 321 18.19 35.15 -0.03
N SER A 322 18.66 34.72 1.16
CA SER A 322 19.45 35.55 2.06
C SER A 322 20.60 34.77 2.70
N THR A 323 21.71 35.41 2.94
CA THR A 323 22.87 34.84 3.65
C THR A 323 22.77 34.99 5.16
N VAL A 324 21.88 35.86 5.64
CA VAL A 324 21.77 36.24 7.08
C VAL A 324 20.42 35.80 7.72
N LEU A 325 19.44 35.41 6.90
CA LEU A 325 18.12 35.05 7.38
C LEU A 325 17.92 33.52 7.45
N LYS A 326 17.00 33.11 8.30
CA LYS A 326 16.60 31.72 8.51
C LYS A 326 15.08 31.59 8.41
N ASN A 327 14.60 30.47 7.92
CA ASN A 327 13.21 30.08 8.02
C ASN A 327 13.04 29.19 9.24
N ALA A 328 12.16 29.57 10.15
CA ALA A 328 11.77 28.79 11.32
C ALA A 328 10.39 28.17 11.07
N PHE A 329 10.40 26.91 10.64
CA PHE A 329 9.20 26.12 10.37
C PHE A 329 8.77 25.36 11.62
N SER A 330 7.46 25.33 11.91
CA SER A 330 6.90 24.45 12.94
C SER A 330 5.56 23.87 12.51
N ILE A 331 5.26 22.69 13.02
CA ILE A 331 3.98 22.01 12.83
C ILE A 331 3.56 21.29 14.12
N GLU A 332 2.27 21.47 14.47
CA GLU A 332 1.56 20.64 15.43
C GLU A 332 0.41 19.93 14.73
N ASN A 333 0.28 18.63 14.95
CA ASN A 333 -0.75 17.81 14.33
C ASN A 333 -1.51 16.98 15.36
N LEU A 334 -2.82 16.91 15.18
CA LEU A 334 -3.71 15.96 15.84
C LEU A 334 -4.48 15.19 14.79
N ASN A 335 -4.36 13.86 14.82
CA ASN A 335 -5.09 12.96 13.93
C ASN A 335 -5.90 11.94 14.73
N ILE A 336 -7.15 11.73 14.33
CA ILE A 336 -8.01 10.67 14.85
C ILE A 336 -8.53 9.87 13.64
N TYR A 337 -8.48 8.55 13.74
CA TYR A 337 -9.00 7.63 12.75
C TYR A 337 -9.81 6.53 13.41
N GLN A 338 -10.96 6.21 12.86
CA GLN A 338 -11.84 5.14 13.33
C GLN A 338 -12.34 4.33 12.13
N ASN A 339 -12.39 3.01 12.30
CA ASN A 339 -12.80 2.08 11.26
C ASN A 339 -13.58 0.93 11.88
N ILE A 340 -14.79 0.71 11.41
CA ILE A 340 -15.63 -0.45 11.72
C ILE A 340 -15.81 -1.24 10.43
N ASN A 341 -15.59 -2.54 10.49
CA ASN A 341 -15.81 -3.45 9.38
C ASN A 341 -16.58 -4.67 9.85
N TRP A 342 -17.63 -5.03 9.12
CA TRP A 342 -18.43 -6.24 9.37
C TRP A 342 -18.44 -7.11 8.13
N ARG A 343 -18.02 -8.36 8.29
CA ARG A 343 -18.10 -9.41 7.27
C ARG A 343 -19.03 -10.49 7.77
N GLU A 344 -19.98 -10.94 6.91
CA GLU A 344 -20.94 -11.95 7.25
C GLU A 344 -21.20 -12.91 6.10
N ASN A 345 -21.48 -14.19 6.42
CA ASN A 345 -21.88 -15.21 5.47
C ASN A 345 -23.33 -15.57 5.71
N PHE A 346 -24.21 -15.24 4.74
CA PHE A 346 -25.66 -15.48 4.87
C PHE A 346 -26.13 -16.85 4.33
N GLY A 347 -25.20 -17.71 3.90
CA GLY A 347 -25.53 -18.97 3.26
C GLY A 347 -25.77 -18.83 1.75
N MET A 348 -25.99 -19.97 1.08
CA MET A 348 -26.21 -20.05 -0.39
C MET A 348 -25.22 -19.25 -1.24
N GLY A 349 -23.97 -19.09 -0.77
CA GLY A 349 -22.92 -18.34 -1.48
C GLY A 349 -22.98 -16.83 -1.34
N TRP A 350 -23.85 -16.27 -0.50
CA TRP A 350 -23.90 -14.84 -0.22
C TRP A 350 -22.95 -14.45 0.91
N LYS A 351 -22.15 -13.43 0.67
CA LYS A 351 -21.27 -12.84 1.67
C LYS A 351 -21.39 -11.32 1.63
N LEU A 352 -21.63 -10.71 2.78
CA LEU A 352 -21.62 -9.27 3.00
C LEU A 352 -20.25 -8.82 3.53
N THR A 353 -19.76 -7.70 3.03
CA THR A 353 -18.71 -6.91 3.66
C THR A 353 -19.16 -5.45 3.70
N THR A 354 -19.29 -4.89 4.88
CA THR A 354 -19.62 -3.48 5.06
C THR A 354 -18.60 -2.80 5.95
N GLY A 355 -18.39 -1.52 5.74
CA GLY A 355 -17.40 -0.73 6.47
C GLY A 355 -17.89 0.70 6.70
N LEU A 356 -17.58 1.23 7.87
CA LEU A 356 -17.74 2.64 8.21
C LEU A 356 -16.38 3.15 8.68
N SER A 357 -15.95 4.30 8.18
CA SER A 357 -14.77 4.96 8.72
C SER A 357 -15.00 6.45 8.91
N TYR A 358 -14.34 7.00 9.93
CA TYR A 358 -14.28 8.42 10.19
C TYR A 358 -12.87 8.83 10.54
N SER A 359 -12.39 9.92 10.00
CA SER A 359 -11.12 10.52 10.41
C SER A 359 -11.21 12.04 10.48
N THR A 360 -10.44 12.61 11.39
CA THR A 360 -10.17 14.04 11.42
C THR A 360 -8.68 14.29 11.54
N ASN A 361 -8.19 15.29 10.83
CA ASN A 361 -6.81 15.73 10.89
C ASN A 361 -6.77 17.24 11.07
N LYS A 362 -6.02 17.68 12.07
CA LYS A 362 -5.81 19.09 12.35
C LYS A 362 -4.32 19.39 12.30
N ASP A 363 -3.93 20.29 11.42
CA ASP A 363 -2.56 20.80 11.31
C ASP A 363 -2.55 22.29 11.66
N ASP A 364 -1.68 22.65 12.61
CA ASP A 364 -1.31 24.03 12.90
C ASP A 364 0.14 24.21 12.45
N ILE A 365 0.35 24.88 11.31
CA ILE A 365 1.64 25.10 10.65
C ILE A 365 2.02 26.56 10.78
N SER A 366 3.27 26.86 11.10
CA SER A 366 3.80 28.21 10.98
C SER A 366 5.19 28.23 10.36
N ASN A 367 5.48 29.29 9.65
CA ASN A 367 6.82 29.65 9.22
C ASN A 367 7.08 31.11 9.58
N GLU A 368 8.25 31.37 10.12
CA GLU A 368 8.73 32.72 10.45
C GLU A 368 10.11 32.95 9.84
N LEU A 369 10.27 34.08 9.21
CA LEU A 369 11.59 34.58 8.80
C LEU A 369 12.30 35.15 10.03
N GLN A 370 13.50 34.69 10.33
CA GLN A 370 14.28 35.08 11.52
C GLN A 370 15.67 35.54 11.13
N ASP A 371 16.25 36.44 11.94
CA ASP A 371 17.66 36.87 11.82
C ASP A 371 18.62 35.87 12.51
N ALA A 372 19.89 36.24 12.59
CA ALA A 372 20.93 35.45 13.23
C ALA A 372 20.66 35.19 14.72
N ASN A 373 19.97 36.11 15.40
CA ASN A 373 19.60 36.05 16.81
C ASN A 373 18.25 35.32 17.04
N ASN A 374 17.70 34.72 15.98
CA ASN A 374 16.37 34.07 15.98
C ASN A 374 15.20 35.01 16.28
N GLN A 375 15.36 36.32 15.99
CA GLN A 375 14.29 37.31 16.13
C GLN A 375 13.51 37.38 14.81
N LYS A 376 12.18 37.39 14.90
CA LYS A 376 11.29 37.49 13.74
C LYS A 376 11.54 38.76 12.95
N GLN A 377 11.66 38.63 11.63
CA GLN A 377 11.84 39.68 10.69
C GLN A 377 10.66 39.75 9.70
N VAL A 378 10.12 40.95 9.46
CA VAL A 378 9.10 41.20 8.44
C VAL A 378 9.67 42.18 7.44
N ILE A 379 10.08 41.69 6.28
CA ILE A 379 10.70 42.49 5.21
C ILE A 379 9.63 42.63 4.11
N ILE A 380 9.14 43.87 3.92
CA ILE A 380 8.07 44.16 2.97
C ILE A 380 8.61 44.37 1.55
N ASN A 381 9.85 44.82 1.44
CA ASN A 381 10.48 45.07 0.14
C ASN A 381 11.86 44.35 0.06
N PRO A 382 12.00 43.33 -0.80
CA PRO A 382 10.95 42.75 -1.68
C PRO A 382 9.91 41.92 -0.93
N SER A 383 8.66 42.00 -1.37
CA SER A 383 7.48 41.47 -0.67
C SER A 383 7.49 39.95 -0.46
N PHE A 384 8.17 39.16 -1.29
CA PHE A 384 8.24 37.70 -1.14
C PHE A 384 8.85 37.27 0.22
N PHE A 385 9.71 38.11 0.86
CA PHE A 385 10.18 37.84 2.22
C PHE A 385 9.07 37.96 3.26
N ALA A 386 8.18 38.94 3.11
CA ALA A 386 7.05 39.09 4.03
C ALA A 386 6.15 37.86 4.02
N PHE A 387 5.85 37.31 2.84
CA PHE A 387 5.02 36.11 2.67
C PHE A 387 5.63 34.82 3.23
N LYS A 388 6.93 34.80 3.54
CA LYS A 388 7.55 33.70 4.30
C LYS A 388 7.09 33.65 5.75
N ASN A 389 6.46 34.72 6.26
CA ASN A 389 5.82 34.77 7.58
C ASN A 389 4.32 34.43 7.45
N PHE A 390 3.94 33.22 7.79
CA PHE A 390 2.53 32.80 7.74
C PHE A 390 2.20 31.80 8.84
N LYS A 391 0.90 31.71 9.15
CA LYS A 391 0.30 30.60 9.90
C LYS A 391 -0.79 29.99 9.05
N LEU A 392 -0.81 28.66 9.00
CA LEU A 392 -1.84 27.87 8.33
C LEU A 392 -2.44 26.89 9.33
N ARG A 393 -3.76 27.03 9.55
CA ARG A 393 -4.54 26.02 10.26
C ARG A 393 -5.38 25.25 9.25
N ASN A 394 -5.15 23.95 9.16
CA ASN A 394 -5.93 23.06 8.32
C ASN A 394 -6.73 22.08 9.20
N ASN A 395 -8.05 22.01 8.99
CA ASN A 395 -8.95 21.07 9.66
C ASN A 395 -9.65 20.25 8.58
N ALA A 396 -9.35 18.97 8.53
CA ALA A 396 -9.92 18.02 7.59
C ALA A 396 -10.78 16.98 8.31
N GLN A 397 -11.92 16.64 7.75
CA GLN A 397 -12.85 15.61 8.20
C GLN A 397 -13.21 14.71 7.03
N TYR A 398 -13.22 13.41 7.26
CA TYR A 398 -13.55 12.41 6.25
C TYR A 398 -14.45 11.35 6.89
N ALA A 399 -15.52 11.00 6.19
CA ALA A 399 -16.37 9.87 6.56
C ALA A 399 -16.59 8.99 5.32
N GLN A 400 -16.68 7.70 5.53
CA GLN A 400 -16.99 6.75 4.47
C GLN A 400 -17.98 5.72 4.98
N ALA A 401 -18.95 5.38 4.14
CA ALA A 401 -19.77 4.18 4.26
C ALA A 401 -19.57 3.32 3.03
N ARG A 402 -19.32 2.03 3.24
CA ARG A 402 -19.05 1.05 2.20
C ARG A 402 -19.94 -0.16 2.37
N PHE A 403 -20.45 -0.67 1.26
CA PHE A 403 -21.24 -1.90 1.18
C PHE A 403 -20.77 -2.74 0.02
N VAL A 404 -20.49 -4.03 0.24
CA VAL A 404 -20.11 -4.99 -0.80
C VAL A 404 -20.82 -6.31 -0.54
N LEU A 405 -21.53 -6.79 -1.54
CA LEU A 405 -22.22 -8.06 -1.53
C LEU A 405 -21.58 -9.00 -2.57
N ASP A 406 -21.03 -10.09 -2.12
CA ASP A 406 -20.46 -11.14 -2.98
C ASP A 406 -21.48 -12.26 -3.13
N LYS A 407 -21.66 -12.75 -4.36
CA LYS A 407 -22.41 -13.97 -4.67
C LYS A 407 -21.50 -14.99 -5.31
N LYS A 408 -21.23 -16.09 -4.63
CA LYS A 408 -20.61 -17.27 -5.25
C LYS A 408 -21.64 -17.95 -6.16
N LEU A 409 -21.22 -18.20 -7.37
CA LEU A 409 -21.94 -18.98 -8.37
C LEU A 409 -21.38 -20.41 -8.41
N ASN A 410 -21.69 -21.15 -9.48
CA ASN A 410 -21.14 -22.49 -9.67
C ASN A 410 -19.61 -22.47 -9.82
N GLY A 411 -18.95 -23.45 -9.22
CA GLY A 411 -17.49 -23.55 -9.22
C GLY A 411 -16.83 -22.42 -8.43
N LEU A 412 -15.85 -21.76 -9.03
CA LEU A 412 -15.08 -20.64 -8.44
C LEU A 412 -15.60 -19.26 -8.86
N ASN A 413 -16.66 -19.21 -9.67
CA ASN A 413 -17.22 -17.96 -10.16
C ASN A 413 -17.82 -17.12 -9.03
N VAL A 414 -17.53 -15.83 -9.04
CA VAL A 414 -18.03 -14.87 -8.03
C VAL A 414 -18.45 -13.59 -8.72
N VAL A 415 -19.62 -13.09 -8.35
CA VAL A 415 -20.04 -11.73 -8.74
C VAL A 415 -20.11 -10.87 -7.49
N ARG A 416 -19.65 -9.64 -7.60
CA ARG A 416 -19.63 -8.65 -6.53
C ARG A 416 -20.41 -7.42 -6.97
N PHE A 417 -21.21 -6.89 -6.04
CA PHE A 417 -21.91 -5.62 -6.18
C PHE A 417 -21.55 -4.76 -4.98
N GLY A 418 -21.40 -3.47 -5.18
CA GLY A 418 -21.14 -2.64 -4.03
C GLY A 418 -21.33 -1.16 -4.30
N SER A 419 -21.32 -0.40 -3.22
CA SER A 419 -21.38 1.05 -3.23
C SER A 419 -20.46 1.64 -2.17
N ASP A 420 -19.97 2.83 -2.45
CA ASP A 420 -19.25 3.68 -1.49
C ASP A 420 -19.89 5.06 -1.46
N TYR A 421 -19.96 5.63 -0.28
CA TYR A 421 -20.24 7.05 -0.07
C TYR A 421 -19.09 7.64 0.75
N PHE A 422 -18.48 8.72 0.23
CA PHE A 422 -17.43 9.48 0.89
C PHE A 422 -17.91 10.89 1.13
N TYR A 423 -17.82 11.32 2.36
CA TYR A 423 -17.94 12.72 2.75
C TYR A 423 -16.59 13.25 3.13
N SER A 424 -16.27 14.46 2.69
CA SER A 424 -15.06 15.14 3.10
C SER A 424 -15.29 16.64 3.22
N LYS A 425 -14.73 17.22 4.26
CA LYS A 425 -14.73 18.67 4.49
C LYS A 425 -13.35 19.08 4.96
N GLU A 426 -12.75 20.02 4.25
CA GLU A 426 -11.44 20.56 4.59
C GLU A 426 -11.53 22.08 4.66
N LYS A 427 -11.15 22.65 5.81
CA LYS A 427 -11.12 24.07 6.07
C LYS A 427 -9.70 24.49 6.35
N SER A 428 -9.14 25.31 5.46
CA SER A 428 -7.82 25.94 5.59
C SER A 428 -8.00 27.41 5.96
N THR A 429 -7.29 27.85 7.01
CA THR A 429 -7.29 29.24 7.45
C THR A 429 -5.85 29.75 7.45
N TYR A 430 -5.58 30.72 6.62
CA TYR A 430 -4.28 31.38 6.50
C TYR A 430 -4.28 32.68 7.30
N THR A 431 -3.18 32.94 7.98
CA THR A 431 -2.88 34.24 8.60
C THR A 431 -1.56 34.70 8.05
N LEU A 432 -1.53 35.85 7.40
CA LEU A 432 -0.34 36.43 6.77
C LEU A 432 0.48 37.26 7.76
N PHE A 433 1.59 37.81 7.28
CA PHE A 433 2.55 38.61 8.05
C PHE A 433 1.96 39.89 8.68
N ASP A 434 0.96 40.46 8.04
CA ASP A 434 0.24 41.69 8.47
C ASP A 434 -0.96 41.40 9.40
N GLY A 435 -1.20 40.09 9.71
CA GLY A 435 -2.35 39.65 10.52
C GLY A 435 -3.64 39.45 9.73
N SER A 436 -3.66 39.74 8.44
CA SER A 436 -4.81 39.49 7.57
C SER A 436 -5.09 37.98 7.53
N ARG A 437 -6.41 37.66 7.47
CA ARG A 437 -6.86 36.25 7.50
C ARG A 437 -7.79 35.96 6.35
N PHE A 438 -7.59 34.81 5.72
CA PHE A 438 -8.54 34.26 4.76
C PHE A 438 -8.76 32.79 5.04
N ALA A 439 -9.98 32.32 4.83
CA ALA A 439 -10.34 30.94 5.05
C ALA A 439 -11.02 30.37 3.81
N GLU A 440 -10.69 29.13 3.51
CA GLU A 440 -11.28 28.39 2.43
C GLU A 440 -11.86 27.11 2.96
N THR A 441 -12.97 26.70 2.40
CA THR A 441 -13.62 25.42 2.76
C THR A 441 -13.99 24.68 1.49
N VAL A 442 -13.49 23.47 1.37
CA VAL A 442 -13.86 22.53 0.30
C VAL A 442 -14.65 21.39 0.93
N THR A 443 -15.83 21.15 0.40
CA THR A 443 -16.68 20.00 0.80
C THR A 443 -16.94 19.16 -0.44
N ASP A 444 -16.81 17.84 -0.31
CA ASP A 444 -17.11 16.90 -1.38
C ASP A 444 -17.98 15.76 -0.84
N ASN A 445 -18.98 15.38 -1.61
CA ASN A 445 -19.78 14.18 -1.47
C ASN A 445 -19.55 13.34 -2.72
N LEU A 446 -18.80 12.25 -2.56
CA LEU A 446 -18.53 11.33 -3.65
C LEU A 446 -19.32 10.04 -3.43
N PHE A 447 -20.21 9.75 -4.36
CA PHE A 447 -20.98 8.51 -4.39
C PHE A 447 -20.46 7.61 -5.52
N SER A 448 -20.43 6.30 -5.27
CA SER A 448 -20.04 5.35 -6.28
C SER A 448 -20.77 4.03 -6.16
N VAL A 449 -21.03 3.41 -7.30
CA VAL A 449 -21.50 2.03 -7.42
C VAL A 449 -20.54 1.25 -8.31
N PHE A 450 -20.38 -0.02 -8.01
CA PHE A 450 -19.49 -0.90 -8.78
C PHE A 450 -20.00 -2.33 -8.82
N THR A 451 -19.62 -3.02 -9.89
CA THR A 451 -19.82 -4.46 -10.04
C THR A 451 -18.55 -5.09 -10.60
N GLU A 452 -18.29 -6.32 -10.21
CA GLU A 452 -17.14 -7.09 -10.69
C GLU A 452 -17.45 -8.58 -10.65
N ALA A 453 -17.12 -9.30 -11.72
CA ALA A 453 -17.24 -10.74 -11.80
C ALA A 453 -15.87 -11.41 -12.02
N ASP A 454 -15.57 -12.42 -11.22
CA ASP A 454 -14.52 -13.40 -11.50
C ASP A 454 -15.16 -14.58 -12.24
N VAL A 455 -14.74 -14.80 -13.48
CA VAL A 455 -15.32 -15.81 -14.40
C VAL A 455 -14.23 -16.80 -14.81
N PHE A 456 -14.39 -18.03 -14.40
CA PHE A 456 -13.51 -19.16 -14.76
C PHE A 456 -14.07 -19.82 -16.03
N ILE A 457 -13.51 -19.46 -17.19
CA ILE A 457 -13.98 -19.90 -18.51
C ILE A 457 -13.59 -21.35 -18.75
N THR A 458 -12.36 -21.71 -18.35
CA THR A 458 -11.84 -23.09 -18.36
C THR A 458 -10.95 -23.30 -17.13
N ASN A 459 -10.43 -24.51 -16.94
CA ASN A 459 -9.48 -24.82 -15.87
C ASN A 459 -8.19 -23.97 -15.93
N ASN A 460 -7.86 -23.45 -17.11
CA ASN A 460 -6.63 -22.71 -17.35
C ASN A 460 -6.85 -21.25 -17.73
N LEU A 461 -8.09 -20.85 -18.05
CA LEU A 461 -8.42 -19.51 -18.53
C LEU A 461 -9.51 -18.90 -17.64
N ALA A 462 -9.25 -17.72 -17.14
CA ALA A 462 -10.27 -16.97 -16.45
C ALA A 462 -10.15 -15.46 -16.69
N ALA A 463 -11.26 -14.78 -16.44
CA ALA A 463 -11.37 -13.35 -16.64
C ALA A 463 -11.96 -12.70 -15.38
N LYS A 464 -11.56 -11.47 -15.15
CA LYS A 464 -12.21 -10.54 -14.22
C LYS A 464 -12.75 -9.39 -15.07
N ILE A 465 -14.03 -9.12 -14.92
CA ILE A 465 -14.73 -8.06 -15.67
C ILE A 465 -15.48 -7.23 -14.65
N GLY A 466 -15.31 -5.93 -14.70
CA GLY A 466 -15.97 -5.02 -13.75
C GLY A 466 -16.10 -3.60 -14.28
N GLY A 467 -16.87 -2.83 -13.57
CA GLY A 467 -17.07 -1.42 -13.82
C GLY A 467 -17.39 -0.67 -12.53
N ARG A 468 -17.02 0.58 -12.51
CA ARG A 468 -17.31 1.52 -11.44
C ARG A 468 -17.84 2.80 -12.02
N VAL A 469 -18.89 3.33 -11.42
CA VAL A 469 -19.49 4.62 -11.75
C VAL A 469 -19.38 5.51 -10.52
N GLU A 470 -18.93 6.74 -10.68
CA GLU A 470 -18.74 7.69 -9.58
C GLU A 470 -19.30 9.06 -9.94
N HIS A 471 -19.84 9.74 -8.92
CA HIS A 471 -20.24 11.15 -8.97
C HIS A 471 -19.63 11.88 -7.79
N SER A 472 -18.91 12.96 -8.03
CA SER A 472 -18.36 13.87 -7.02
C SER A 472 -19.05 15.20 -7.10
N GLN A 473 -19.49 15.75 -5.97
CA GLN A 473 -20.11 17.05 -5.90
C GLN A 473 -19.16 18.19 -6.30
N VAL A 474 -17.87 18.06 -6.00
CA VAL A 474 -16.85 19.07 -6.35
C VAL A 474 -16.68 19.21 -7.86
N VAL A 475 -16.73 18.09 -8.58
CA VAL A 475 -16.59 18.06 -10.05
C VAL A 475 -17.94 18.23 -10.72
N ASP A 476 -19.02 17.82 -10.05
CA ASP A 476 -20.40 17.79 -10.52
C ASP A 476 -20.58 17.02 -11.84
N LYS A 477 -19.87 15.90 -11.96
CA LYS A 477 -19.90 15.03 -13.14
C LYS A 477 -19.90 13.56 -12.76
N TRP A 478 -20.41 12.74 -13.65
CA TRP A 478 -20.31 11.29 -13.59
C TRP A 478 -19.10 10.79 -14.39
N ASN A 479 -18.44 9.75 -13.89
CA ASN A 479 -17.46 9.00 -14.64
C ASN A 479 -17.83 7.52 -14.67
N ILE A 480 -17.34 6.81 -15.71
CA ILE A 480 -17.52 5.37 -15.90
C ILE A 480 -16.16 4.73 -16.12
N ALA A 481 -15.77 3.81 -15.25
CA ALA A 481 -14.46 3.17 -15.18
C ALA A 481 -14.56 1.65 -15.44
N PRO A 482 -14.62 1.20 -16.72
CA PRO A 482 -14.59 -0.21 -17.07
C PRO A 482 -13.19 -0.80 -16.78
N ARG A 483 -13.16 -2.06 -16.35
CA ARG A 483 -11.93 -2.82 -16.06
C ARG A 483 -12.09 -4.26 -16.49
N VAL A 484 -11.07 -4.78 -17.15
CA VAL A 484 -11.02 -6.17 -17.57
C VAL A 484 -9.62 -6.72 -17.34
N SER A 485 -9.55 -7.95 -16.91
CA SER A 485 -8.29 -8.69 -16.94
C SER A 485 -8.54 -10.15 -17.29
N VAL A 486 -7.61 -10.72 -18.04
CA VAL A 486 -7.65 -12.11 -18.48
C VAL A 486 -6.34 -12.76 -18.07
N ALA A 487 -6.40 -14.01 -17.66
CA ALA A 487 -5.21 -14.74 -17.30
C ALA A 487 -5.29 -16.20 -17.76
N TYR A 488 -4.16 -16.68 -18.23
CA TYR A 488 -3.97 -18.04 -18.68
C TYR A 488 -2.87 -18.74 -17.89
N LYS A 489 -3.18 -19.90 -17.31
CA LYS A 489 -2.25 -20.75 -16.56
C LYS A 489 -1.68 -21.82 -17.48
N PHE A 490 -0.37 -21.94 -17.53
CA PHE A 490 0.33 -22.97 -18.28
C PHE A 490 0.48 -24.27 -17.48
N LYS A 491 0.80 -25.37 -18.15
CA LYS A 491 0.97 -26.69 -17.51
C LYS A 491 2.08 -26.73 -16.44
N ASP A 492 3.07 -25.87 -16.53
CA ASP A 492 4.17 -25.74 -15.57
C ASP A 492 3.87 -24.81 -14.38
N ASN A 493 2.59 -24.48 -14.18
CA ASN A 493 2.11 -23.54 -13.17
C ASN A 493 2.60 -22.11 -13.32
N SER A 494 3.21 -21.77 -14.45
CA SER A 494 3.40 -20.37 -14.81
C SER A 494 2.12 -19.79 -15.39
N GLN A 495 2.08 -18.46 -15.55
CA GLN A 495 0.90 -17.75 -15.94
C GLN A 495 1.23 -16.49 -16.71
N ALA A 496 0.45 -16.24 -17.76
CA ALA A 496 0.39 -14.96 -18.44
C ALA A 496 -0.94 -14.27 -18.12
N SER A 497 -0.92 -12.95 -17.95
CA SER A 497 -2.13 -12.16 -17.76
C SER A 497 -2.05 -10.82 -18.45
N PHE A 498 -3.21 -10.34 -18.90
CA PHE A 498 -3.39 -9.01 -19.46
C PHE A 498 -4.45 -8.27 -18.64
N ALA A 499 -4.24 -6.97 -18.39
CA ALA A 499 -5.23 -6.12 -17.76
C ALA A 499 -5.36 -4.79 -18.51
N TYR A 500 -6.62 -4.36 -18.65
CA TYR A 500 -7.00 -3.05 -19.15
C TYR A 500 -7.98 -2.41 -18.17
N GLY A 501 -7.92 -1.08 -18.02
CA GLY A 501 -8.92 -0.36 -17.23
C GLY A 501 -8.78 1.15 -17.34
N LEU A 502 -9.90 1.83 -17.12
CA LEU A 502 -9.97 3.27 -16.95
C LEU A 502 -10.03 3.60 -15.46
N PHE A 503 -9.31 4.63 -15.07
CA PHE A 503 -9.18 5.10 -13.69
C PHE A 503 -9.36 6.61 -13.65
N TYR A 504 -10.12 7.07 -12.67
CA TYR A 504 -10.43 8.48 -12.47
C TYR A 504 -10.05 8.92 -11.07
N GLN A 505 -9.69 10.19 -10.93
CA GLN A 505 -9.38 10.80 -9.66
C GLN A 505 -9.86 12.25 -9.63
N ASN A 506 -10.46 12.65 -8.50
CA ASN A 506 -10.76 14.05 -8.23
C ASN A 506 -9.49 14.89 -8.20
N PRO A 507 -9.55 16.17 -8.57
CA PRO A 507 -8.47 17.11 -8.35
C PRO A 507 -8.07 17.16 -6.88
N GLU A 508 -6.79 17.42 -6.61
CA GLU A 508 -6.33 17.63 -5.25
C GLU A 508 -6.95 18.93 -4.69
N ARG A 509 -7.46 18.85 -3.47
CA ARG A 509 -8.23 19.93 -2.86
C ARG A 509 -7.48 21.24 -2.72
N LYS A 510 -6.17 21.19 -2.50
CA LYS A 510 -5.33 22.39 -2.40
C LYS A 510 -5.37 23.27 -3.65
N TYR A 511 -5.80 22.72 -4.81
CA TYR A 511 -5.92 23.47 -6.07
C TYR A 511 -7.34 23.95 -6.38
N LEU A 512 -8.37 23.45 -5.66
CA LEU A 512 -9.79 23.68 -5.97
C LEU A 512 -10.31 25.09 -5.67
N PRO A 513 -9.90 25.79 -4.62
CA PRO A 513 -10.62 27.00 -4.14
C PRO A 513 -10.68 28.18 -5.09
N THR A 514 -10.03 28.15 -6.24
CA THR A 514 -9.96 29.28 -7.18
C THR A 514 -10.49 28.98 -8.57
N VAL A 515 -11.07 27.80 -8.81
CA VAL A 515 -11.46 27.39 -10.17
C VAL A 515 -12.94 27.07 -10.26
N ALA A 516 -13.59 27.64 -11.27
CA ALA A 516 -15.03 27.53 -11.49
C ALA A 516 -15.48 26.18 -12.11
N SER A 517 -14.60 25.43 -12.80
CA SER A 517 -14.97 24.15 -13.44
C SER A 517 -13.72 23.35 -13.76
N ILE A 518 -13.53 22.24 -13.03
CA ILE A 518 -12.47 21.25 -13.28
C ILE A 518 -13.11 19.87 -13.40
N ASP A 519 -12.54 19.01 -14.23
CA ASP A 519 -12.97 17.63 -14.44
C ASP A 519 -12.13 16.63 -13.66
N TYR A 520 -12.51 15.35 -13.67
CA TYR A 520 -11.68 14.28 -13.21
C TYR A 520 -10.40 14.17 -14.06
N SER A 521 -9.26 13.93 -13.42
CA SER A 521 -8.10 13.41 -14.12
C SER A 521 -8.30 11.93 -14.44
N ARG A 522 -7.81 11.48 -15.58
CA ARG A 522 -8.04 10.12 -16.09
C ARG A 522 -6.73 9.42 -16.48
N ALA A 523 -6.66 8.11 -16.21
CA ALA A 523 -5.60 7.24 -16.71
C ALA A 523 -6.19 5.96 -17.32
N ALA A 524 -5.68 5.57 -18.48
CA ALA A 524 -5.94 4.26 -19.09
C ALA A 524 -4.71 3.37 -18.87
N HIS A 525 -4.89 2.18 -18.28
CA HIS A 525 -3.80 1.23 -18.02
C HIS A 525 -3.88 0.04 -18.97
N TYR A 526 -2.72 -0.37 -19.48
CA TYR A 526 -2.50 -1.61 -20.25
C TYR A 526 -1.33 -2.33 -19.60
N ILE A 527 -1.55 -3.56 -19.13
CA ILE A 527 -0.56 -4.30 -18.37
C ILE A 527 -0.49 -5.72 -18.91
N LEU A 528 0.70 -6.17 -19.28
CA LEU A 528 1.00 -7.54 -19.67
C LEU A 528 1.96 -8.12 -18.64
N GLN A 529 1.62 -9.27 -18.05
CA GLN A 529 2.41 -9.91 -17.01
C GLN A 529 2.63 -11.38 -17.30
N TYR A 530 3.85 -11.83 -17.05
CA TYR A 530 4.18 -13.25 -16.91
C TYR A 530 4.71 -13.50 -15.51
N GLN A 531 4.24 -14.56 -14.86
CA GLN A 531 4.75 -14.97 -13.55
C GLN A 531 4.83 -16.48 -13.41
N LYS A 532 5.82 -16.92 -12.61
CA LYS A 532 5.91 -18.29 -12.11
C LYS A 532 6.14 -18.25 -10.62
N MET A 533 5.17 -18.80 -9.86
CA MET A 533 5.21 -18.80 -8.41
C MET A 533 5.20 -20.23 -7.90
N THR A 534 6.06 -20.49 -6.94
CA THR A 534 6.10 -21.71 -6.12
C THR A 534 6.16 -21.32 -4.65
N ASN A 535 6.04 -22.26 -3.73
CA ASN A 535 6.15 -21.97 -2.29
C ASN A 535 7.48 -21.31 -1.89
N ALA A 536 8.52 -21.49 -2.70
CA ALA A 536 9.87 -21.04 -2.37
C ALA A 536 10.46 -20.03 -3.36
N ARG A 537 9.87 -19.86 -4.55
CA ARG A 537 10.38 -18.98 -5.59
C ARG A 537 9.26 -18.21 -6.26
N THR A 538 9.52 -16.94 -6.52
CA THR A 538 8.66 -16.10 -7.34
C THR A 538 9.50 -15.45 -8.44
N PHE A 539 9.08 -15.62 -9.67
CA PHE A 539 9.59 -14.90 -10.83
C PHE A 539 8.46 -14.17 -11.49
N ARG A 540 8.64 -12.89 -11.78
CA ARG A 540 7.63 -12.04 -12.43
C ARG A 540 8.31 -11.05 -13.37
N VAL A 541 7.75 -10.94 -14.57
CA VAL A 541 8.07 -9.90 -15.55
C VAL A 541 6.77 -9.20 -15.93
N GLU A 542 6.79 -7.88 -16.01
CA GLU A 542 5.62 -7.11 -16.34
C GLU A 542 6.00 -5.93 -17.25
N ALA A 543 5.25 -5.78 -18.35
CA ALA A 543 5.30 -4.62 -19.21
C ALA A 543 4.01 -3.82 -19.02
N PHE A 544 4.12 -2.50 -18.95
CA PHE A 544 2.96 -1.63 -18.76
C PHE A 544 3.03 -0.39 -19.65
N TYR A 545 1.83 0.10 -20.01
CA TYR A 545 1.62 1.39 -20.61
C TYR A 545 0.45 2.08 -19.92
N LYS A 546 0.64 3.34 -19.52
CA LYS A 546 -0.39 4.21 -18.97
C LYS A 546 -0.52 5.44 -19.84
N LYS A 547 -1.74 5.77 -20.26
CA LYS A 547 -2.05 7.02 -20.94
C LYS A 547 -2.83 7.92 -19.99
N TYR A 548 -2.31 9.11 -19.75
CA TYR A 548 -2.96 10.12 -18.93
C TYR A 548 -3.66 11.15 -19.83
N THR A 549 -4.86 11.52 -19.45
CA THR A 549 -5.66 12.57 -20.09
C THR A 549 -6.38 13.37 -19.03
N ASP A 550 -6.80 14.56 -19.38
CA ASP A 550 -7.58 15.42 -18.52
C ASP A 550 -6.83 15.77 -17.21
N LEU A 551 -5.49 15.80 -17.24
CA LEU A 551 -4.70 16.26 -16.12
C LEU A 551 -4.87 17.77 -15.96
N TYR A 552 -4.98 18.25 -14.72
CA TYR A 552 -5.11 19.67 -14.49
C TYR A 552 -3.77 20.40 -14.66
N LYS A 553 -3.86 21.59 -15.26
CA LYS A 553 -2.79 22.58 -15.34
C LYS A 553 -3.00 23.60 -14.22
N THR A 554 -1.91 24.10 -13.67
CA THR A 554 -1.95 25.11 -12.60
C THR A 554 -1.28 26.40 -13.02
N SER A 555 -1.63 27.47 -12.34
CA SER A 555 -0.89 28.73 -12.36
C SER A 555 -0.61 29.19 -10.94
N VAL A 556 0.47 29.92 -10.77
CA VAL A 556 0.86 30.49 -9.46
C VAL A 556 0.38 31.95 -9.42
N SER A 557 -0.39 32.30 -8.40
CA SER A 557 -0.80 33.68 -8.16
C SER A 557 0.36 34.56 -7.69
N PRO A 558 0.25 35.88 -7.76
CA PRO A 558 1.27 36.79 -7.22
C PRO A 558 1.57 36.60 -5.72
N THR A 559 0.64 36.00 -4.98
CA THR A 559 0.81 35.66 -3.56
C THR A 559 1.52 34.30 -3.35
N GLY A 560 1.98 33.65 -4.42
CA GLY A 560 2.65 32.34 -4.38
C GLY A 560 1.71 31.14 -4.28
N ARG A 561 0.38 31.36 -4.37
CA ARG A 561 -0.60 30.29 -4.32
C ARG A 561 -0.77 29.65 -5.70
N GLU A 562 -0.64 28.33 -5.74
CA GLU A 562 -0.90 27.52 -6.92
C GLU A 562 -2.38 27.11 -6.99
N ALA A 563 -3.00 27.27 -8.15
CA ALA A 563 -4.38 26.92 -8.40
C ALA A 563 -4.56 26.28 -9.77
N ALA A 564 -5.45 25.32 -9.88
CA ALA A 564 -5.79 24.69 -11.15
C ALA A 564 -6.55 25.68 -12.05
N THR A 565 -6.23 25.66 -13.35
CA THR A 565 -6.83 26.55 -14.35
C THR A 565 -7.65 25.81 -15.41
N ASN A 566 -7.30 24.60 -15.76
CA ASN A 566 -7.98 23.75 -16.75
C ASN A 566 -7.54 22.28 -16.64
N ASN A 567 -8.17 21.40 -17.44
CA ASN A 567 -7.86 19.96 -17.52
C ASN A 567 -7.23 19.56 -18.87
N ASN A 568 -6.48 20.46 -19.52
CA ASN A 568 -5.88 20.17 -20.83
C ASN A 568 -4.58 19.38 -20.75
N GLY A 569 -4.15 19.01 -19.55
CA GLY A 569 -2.93 18.26 -19.33
C GLY A 569 -3.04 16.80 -19.79
N PHE A 570 -1.92 16.25 -20.22
CA PHE A 570 -1.81 14.88 -20.69
C PHE A 570 -0.44 14.28 -20.37
N GLY A 571 -0.29 12.98 -20.63
CA GLY A 571 1.00 12.32 -20.44
C GLY A 571 0.95 10.83 -20.71
N HIS A 572 2.10 10.20 -20.48
CA HIS A 572 2.22 8.76 -20.51
C HIS A 572 3.24 8.27 -19.48
N ALA A 573 3.14 6.99 -19.14
CA ALA A 573 4.17 6.26 -18.44
C ALA A 573 4.20 4.82 -18.98
N GLN A 574 5.38 4.34 -19.36
CA GLN A 574 5.57 2.99 -19.87
C GLN A 574 6.86 2.39 -19.31
N GLY A 575 6.92 1.08 -19.26
CA GLY A 575 8.10 0.45 -18.71
C GLY A 575 8.05 -1.06 -18.63
N LEU A 576 9.17 -1.61 -18.14
CA LEU A 576 9.38 -3.03 -17.91
C LEU A 576 9.83 -3.24 -16.47
N GLU A 577 9.24 -4.22 -15.80
CA GLU A 577 9.53 -4.58 -14.42
C GLU A 577 9.93 -6.04 -14.30
N LEU A 578 10.91 -6.31 -13.46
CA LEU A 578 11.38 -7.65 -13.13
C LEU A 578 11.40 -7.83 -11.61
N PHE A 579 10.88 -8.96 -11.14
CA PHE A 579 10.95 -9.37 -9.74
C PHE A 579 11.34 -10.84 -9.63
N PHE A 580 12.32 -11.11 -8.81
CA PHE A 580 12.74 -12.48 -8.48
C PHE A 580 12.95 -12.60 -6.98
N ARG A 581 12.30 -13.59 -6.33
CA ARG A 581 12.51 -13.94 -4.92
C ARG A 581 12.80 -15.44 -4.82
N ASP A 582 13.81 -15.81 -4.03
CA ASP A 582 14.19 -17.21 -3.80
C ASP A 582 14.48 -17.45 -2.32
N LYS A 583 13.85 -18.49 -1.78
CA LYS A 583 14.02 -18.99 -0.41
C LYS A 583 14.63 -20.39 -0.37
N LYS A 584 14.99 -20.97 -1.53
CA LYS A 584 15.40 -22.38 -1.66
C LYS A 584 16.87 -22.58 -1.99
N THR A 585 17.45 -21.73 -2.82
CA THR A 585 18.82 -21.95 -3.35
C THR A 585 19.86 -21.99 -2.24
N PHE A 586 19.76 -21.11 -1.27
CA PHE A 586 20.68 -21.09 -0.13
C PHE A 586 19.96 -21.41 1.17
N LYS A 587 20.54 -22.29 1.99
CA LYS A 587 19.95 -22.66 3.28
C LYS A 587 19.82 -21.45 4.21
N ASN A 588 18.60 -21.25 4.75
CA ASN A 588 18.27 -20.16 5.67
C ASN A 588 18.54 -18.76 5.08
N VAL A 589 18.38 -18.61 3.75
CA VAL A 589 18.48 -17.32 3.06
C VAL A 589 17.20 -17.06 2.28
N ASP A 590 16.63 -15.89 2.49
CA ASP A 590 15.56 -15.34 1.68
C ASP A 590 16.09 -14.08 0.99
N TYR A 591 16.07 -14.05 -0.33
CA TYR A 591 16.52 -12.87 -1.06
C TYR A 591 15.60 -12.56 -2.24
N TRP A 592 15.55 -11.26 -2.58
CA TRP A 592 14.87 -10.83 -3.79
C TRP A 592 15.62 -9.71 -4.50
N ILE A 593 15.38 -9.67 -5.79
CA ILE A 593 15.88 -8.64 -6.70
C ILE A 593 14.66 -8.04 -7.39
N SER A 594 14.61 -6.73 -7.44
CA SER A 594 13.66 -5.98 -8.27
C SER A 594 14.41 -5.04 -9.19
N TYR A 595 13.89 -4.88 -10.40
CA TYR A 595 14.37 -3.90 -11.36
C TYR A 595 13.18 -3.32 -12.10
N SER A 596 13.24 -2.00 -12.39
CA SER A 596 12.23 -1.32 -13.20
C SER A 596 12.91 -0.33 -14.13
N TYR A 597 12.48 -0.38 -15.38
CA TYR A 597 12.69 0.68 -16.36
C TYR A 597 11.40 1.48 -16.51
N LEU A 598 11.51 2.80 -16.50
CA LEU A 598 10.39 3.73 -16.63
C LEU A 598 10.74 4.83 -17.64
N ASP A 599 9.89 4.99 -18.65
CA ASP A 599 9.80 6.18 -19.50
C ASP A 599 8.47 6.88 -19.21
N THR A 600 8.51 8.15 -18.84
CA THR A 600 7.30 8.94 -18.53
C THR A 600 7.51 10.40 -18.85
N LYS A 601 6.49 11.03 -19.41
CA LYS A 601 6.42 12.47 -19.64
C LYS A 601 5.00 12.95 -19.37
N ARG A 602 4.89 14.16 -18.84
CA ARG A 602 3.62 14.81 -18.54
C ARG A 602 3.66 16.28 -18.87
N ASP A 603 2.57 16.78 -19.38
CA ASP A 603 2.21 18.18 -19.44
C ASP A 603 1.08 18.40 -18.43
N TYR A 604 1.41 18.85 -17.22
CA TYR A 604 0.46 18.98 -16.11
C TYR A 604 0.99 19.97 -15.07
N LEU A 605 0.18 20.40 -14.14
CA LEU A 605 0.55 21.42 -13.15
C LEU A 605 1.15 22.66 -13.86
N ASP A 606 2.19 23.22 -13.29
CA ASP A 606 2.95 24.37 -13.81
C ASP A 606 3.97 24.03 -14.91
N TYR A 607 3.99 22.75 -15.36
CA TYR A 607 4.97 22.34 -16.38
C TYR A 607 4.73 23.08 -17.70
N PRO A 608 5.75 23.75 -18.25
CA PRO A 608 5.61 24.55 -19.46
C PRO A 608 5.45 23.71 -20.74
N THR A 609 5.80 22.43 -20.67
CA THR A 609 5.73 21.46 -21.77
C THR A 609 5.73 20.04 -21.22
N SER A 610 5.54 19.05 -22.10
CA SER A 610 5.58 17.64 -21.71
C SER A 610 7.00 17.18 -21.38
N ILE A 611 7.30 17.03 -20.09
CA ILE A 611 8.60 16.65 -19.54
C ILE A 611 8.47 15.56 -18.49
N MET A 612 9.59 14.93 -18.13
CA MET A 612 9.64 13.91 -17.11
C MET A 612 9.36 14.52 -15.72
N PRO A 613 8.46 13.96 -14.90
CA PRO A 613 8.22 14.45 -13.54
C PRO A 613 9.49 14.38 -12.67
N SER A 614 9.70 15.38 -11.81
CA SER A 614 10.89 15.50 -10.96
C SER A 614 11.05 14.37 -9.93
N PHE A 615 9.98 13.63 -9.61
CA PHE A 615 10.02 12.47 -8.72
C PHE A 615 10.34 11.15 -9.43
N ALA A 616 10.44 11.11 -10.76
CA ALA A 616 10.64 9.91 -11.53
C ALA A 616 12.12 9.67 -11.87
N ALA A 617 12.58 8.43 -11.78
CA ALA A 617 13.87 7.95 -12.26
C ALA A 617 13.65 6.92 -13.37
N ASN A 618 14.51 6.91 -14.41
CA ASN A 618 14.37 5.96 -15.51
C ASN A 618 14.65 4.52 -15.08
N HIS A 619 15.65 4.31 -14.22
CA HIS A 619 16.01 2.98 -13.74
C HIS A 619 15.98 2.96 -12.21
N THR A 620 15.30 1.96 -11.65
CA THR A 620 15.34 1.66 -10.23
C THR A 620 15.65 0.19 -10.03
N ALA A 621 16.44 -0.13 -9.01
CA ALA A 621 16.74 -1.49 -8.62
C ALA A 621 16.80 -1.63 -7.10
N ALA A 622 16.36 -2.77 -6.58
CA ALA A 622 16.56 -3.12 -5.19
C ALA A 622 17.02 -4.57 -5.07
N PHE A 623 17.94 -4.81 -4.15
CA PHE A 623 18.39 -6.12 -3.74
C PHE A 623 18.24 -6.25 -2.23
N VAL A 624 17.53 -7.26 -1.77
CA VAL A 624 17.36 -7.55 -0.35
C VAL A 624 17.77 -8.97 -0.09
N VAL A 625 18.57 -9.19 0.95
CA VAL A 625 18.96 -10.52 1.42
C VAL A 625 18.80 -10.59 2.93
N LYS A 626 18.26 -11.70 3.39
CA LYS A 626 18.03 -12.02 4.79
C LYS A 626 18.63 -13.39 5.07
N LYS A 627 19.49 -13.48 6.08
CA LYS A 627 20.15 -14.72 6.51
C LYS A 627 19.92 -14.92 8.00
N PHE A 628 19.28 -16.01 8.37
CA PHE A 628 19.15 -16.39 9.76
C PHE A 628 20.19 -17.46 10.14
N VAL A 629 20.98 -17.21 11.17
CA VAL A 629 21.98 -18.14 11.71
C VAL A 629 21.43 -18.74 12.98
N THR A 630 20.84 -19.93 12.89
CA THR A 630 20.13 -20.60 14.01
C THR A 630 21.03 -20.81 15.23
N LYS A 631 22.32 -21.19 15.01
CA LYS A 631 23.30 -21.38 16.10
C LYS A 631 23.52 -20.11 16.92
N TRP A 632 23.51 -18.95 16.28
CA TRP A 632 23.69 -17.64 16.92
C TRP A 632 22.35 -16.99 17.32
N LYS A 633 21.23 -17.58 16.90
CA LYS A 633 19.88 -17.02 17.09
C LYS A 633 19.78 -15.60 16.53
N THR A 634 20.46 -15.35 15.43
CA THR A 634 20.68 -14.01 14.87
C THR A 634 20.32 -13.99 13.39
N GLY A 635 19.48 -13.04 13.03
CA GLY A 635 19.18 -12.66 11.66
C GLY A 635 20.08 -11.52 11.20
N PHE A 636 20.68 -11.67 10.02
CA PHE A 636 21.45 -10.64 9.32
C PHE A 636 20.67 -10.24 8.07
N ASN A 637 20.37 -8.96 7.92
CA ASN A 637 19.60 -8.49 6.79
C ASN A 637 20.34 -7.33 6.13
N MET A 638 20.33 -7.32 4.80
CA MET A 638 20.92 -6.27 3.98
C MET A 638 19.90 -5.86 2.91
N SER A 639 19.84 -4.59 2.61
CA SER A 639 19.15 -4.06 1.43
C SER A 639 20.02 -3.05 0.71
N TYR A 640 20.03 -3.12 -0.61
CA TYR A 640 20.65 -2.14 -1.49
C TYR A 640 19.60 -1.58 -2.44
N ASN A 641 19.48 -0.25 -2.48
CA ASN A 641 18.55 0.45 -3.36
C ASN A 641 19.35 1.37 -4.28
N PHE A 642 19.03 1.31 -5.56
CA PHE A 642 19.60 2.12 -6.62
C PHE A 642 18.50 2.83 -7.40
N ALA A 643 18.74 4.09 -7.78
CA ALA A 643 17.97 4.79 -8.79
C ALA A 643 18.88 5.73 -9.60
N THR A 644 18.61 5.86 -10.90
CA THR A 644 19.26 6.90 -11.71
C THR A 644 18.86 8.29 -11.24
N GLY A 645 19.72 9.29 -11.51
CA GLY A 645 19.43 10.69 -11.20
C GLY A 645 18.07 11.12 -11.76
N ARG A 646 17.28 11.79 -10.92
CA ARG A 646 15.98 12.34 -11.26
C ARG A 646 16.14 13.73 -11.88
N PRO A 647 15.23 14.14 -12.79
CA PRO A 647 15.28 15.49 -13.31
C PRO A 647 14.92 16.51 -12.24
N TYR A 648 15.50 17.68 -12.32
CA TYR A 648 15.10 18.88 -11.59
C TYR A 648 14.92 20.03 -12.56
N TYR A 649 14.06 20.99 -12.20
CA TYR A 649 13.69 22.11 -13.05
C TYR A 649 13.57 23.39 -12.22
N TYR A 650 13.93 24.53 -12.86
CA TYR A 650 13.53 25.86 -12.44
C TYR A 650 12.68 26.47 -13.55
N PHE A 651 11.45 26.80 -13.23
CA PHE A 651 10.53 27.46 -14.15
C PHE A 651 10.53 28.96 -13.86
N LYS A 652 10.73 29.78 -14.88
CA LYS A 652 10.61 31.24 -14.79
C LYS A 652 9.50 31.71 -15.70
N TYR A 653 8.79 32.74 -15.27
CA TYR A 653 7.79 33.39 -16.10
C TYR A 653 8.46 34.27 -17.14
N ASP A 654 8.16 34.07 -18.44
CA ASP A 654 8.62 34.88 -19.55
C ASP A 654 7.53 35.90 -19.93
N ASN A 655 7.72 37.15 -19.59
CA ASN A 655 6.74 38.20 -19.86
C ASN A 655 6.49 38.42 -21.36
N ALA A 656 7.50 38.20 -22.21
CA ALA A 656 7.37 38.39 -23.66
C ALA A 656 6.46 37.32 -24.29
N GLN A 657 6.51 36.07 -23.74
CA GLN A 657 5.71 34.95 -24.20
C GLN A 657 4.45 34.75 -23.35
N SER A 658 4.28 35.50 -22.24
CA SER A 658 3.20 35.36 -21.26
C SER A 658 3.00 33.93 -20.77
N LYS A 659 4.10 33.18 -20.56
CA LYS A 659 4.08 31.78 -20.11
C LYS A 659 5.32 31.41 -19.31
N TYR A 660 5.21 30.32 -18.56
CA TYR A 660 6.38 29.72 -17.91
C TYR A 660 7.29 29.04 -18.94
N VAL A 661 8.59 29.18 -18.76
CA VAL A 661 9.65 28.52 -19.55
C VAL A 661 10.67 27.87 -18.60
N ILE A 662 11.42 26.91 -19.10
CA ILE A 662 12.48 26.26 -18.35
C ILE A 662 13.66 27.23 -18.27
N GLY A 663 13.97 27.71 -17.07
CA GLY A 663 15.13 28.59 -16.78
C GLY A 663 16.39 27.79 -16.49
N ASP A 664 16.29 26.67 -15.75
CA ASP A 664 17.39 25.71 -15.51
C ASP A 664 16.80 24.29 -15.44
N ALA A 665 17.56 23.32 -15.89
CA ALA A 665 17.19 21.90 -15.82
C ALA A 665 18.43 21.01 -15.76
N GLY A 666 18.30 19.87 -15.11
CA GLY A 666 19.36 18.89 -15.06
C GLY A 666 18.90 17.60 -14.40
N LYS A 667 19.87 16.76 -14.02
CA LYS A 667 19.62 15.53 -13.26
C LYS A 667 20.37 15.56 -11.94
N THR A 668 19.75 15.03 -10.89
CA THR A 668 20.44 14.78 -9.62
C THR A 668 21.49 13.69 -9.79
N ILE A 669 22.35 13.52 -8.80
CA ILE A 669 23.24 12.35 -8.75
C ILE A 669 22.41 11.07 -8.60
N ASN A 670 22.97 9.92 -9.02
CA ASN A 670 22.35 8.64 -8.82
C ASN A 670 22.15 8.36 -7.32
N TYR A 671 20.96 7.86 -6.98
CA TYR A 671 20.65 7.41 -5.63
C TYR A 671 21.26 6.05 -5.38
N ASN A 672 22.06 5.92 -4.32
CA ASN A 672 22.63 4.67 -3.86
C ASN A 672 22.46 4.60 -2.34
N SER A 673 21.89 3.50 -1.84
CA SER A 673 21.72 3.31 -0.40
C SER A 673 21.86 1.84 -0.04
N MET A 674 22.86 1.52 0.74
CA MET A 674 23.03 0.20 1.35
C MET A 674 22.67 0.29 2.82
N SER A 675 21.72 -0.54 3.27
CA SER A 675 21.27 -0.60 4.65
C SER A 675 21.47 -2.00 5.21
N PHE A 676 21.77 -2.09 6.50
CA PHE A 676 22.09 -3.34 7.19
C PHE A 676 21.35 -3.40 8.53
N SER A 677 20.85 -4.57 8.93
CA SER A 677 20.33 -4.79 10.26
C SER A 677 20.67 -6.16 10.81
N VAL A 678 20.77 -6.22 12.14
CA VAL A 678 20.98 -7.43 12.91
C VAL A 678 19.84 -7.58 13.90
N ASN A 679 19.22 -8.75 13.94
CA ASN A 679 18.14 -9.10 14.86
C ASN A 679 18.59 -10.29 15.72
N TYR A 680 18.83 -10.08 17.03
CA TYR A 680 19.23 -11.14 17.96
C TYR A 680 18.03 -11.59 18.80
N LEU A 681 17.76 -12.90 18.80
CA LEU A 681 16.59 -13.54 19.42
C LEU A 681 17.03 -14.54 20.52
N PRO A 682 17.44 -14.08 21.72
CA PRO A 682 18.03 -14.92 22.75
C PRO A 682 17.12 -16.05 23.24
N ASN A 683 15.80 -15.87 23.15
CA ASN A 683 14.79 -16.83 23.62
C ASN A 683 14.34 -17.84 22.54
N LEU A 684 14.87 -17.75 21.34
CA LEU A 684 14.53 -18.66 20.26
C LEU A 684 14.84 -20.12 20.64
N GLY A 685 13.86 -21.03 20.46
CA GLY A 685 14.02 -22.46 20.76
C GLY A 685 13.95 -22.85 22.24
N LYS A 686 13.61 -21.94 23.14
CA LYS A 686 13.39 -22.26 24.56
C LYS A 686 11.90 -22.58 24.79
N THR A 687 11.56 -23.87 24.79
CA THR A 687 10.16 -24.39 24.82
C THR A 687 9.34 -23.96 26.04
N ASN A 688 9.99 -23.57 27.16
CA ASN A 688 9.30 -23.22 28.41
C ASN A 688 9.16 -21.72 28.68
N LYS A 689 9.55 -20.83 27.75
CA LYS A 689 9.45 -19.38 27.95
C LYS A 689 8.29 -18.80 27.16
N LYS A 690 7.32 -18.24 27.87
CA LYS A 690 6.18 -17.46 27.30
C LYS A 690 6.60 -16.03 26.90
N THR A 691 7.89 -15.80 26.65
CA THR A 691 8.44 -14.48 26.30
C THR A 691 9.29 -14.56 25.04
N PHE A 692 9.04 -13.65 24.13
CA PHE A 692 9.82 -13.48 22.90
C PHE A 692 10.56 -12.15 22.96
N LEU A 693 11.89 -12.19 22.96
CA LEU A 693 12.76 -11.01 23.05
C LEU A 693 13.55 -10.84 21.78
N VAL A 694 13.56 -9.63 21.23
CA VAL A 694 14.32 -9.26 20.03
C VAL A 694 15.15 -8.01 20.31
N TRP A 695 16.45 -8.09 20.09
CA TRP A 695 17.33 -6.93 19.98
C TRP A 695 17.53 -6.60 18.50
N VAL A 696 17.40 -5.33 18.15
CA VAL A 696 17.56 -4.85 16.78
C VAL A 696 18.62 -3.77 16.74
N LEU A 697 19.61 -3.95 15.86
CA LEU A 697 20.54 -2.91 15.44
C LEU A 697 20.34 -2.70 13.93
N GLY A 698 20.07 -1.48 13.51
CA GLY A 698 19.91 -1.12 12.10
C GLY A 698 20.78 0.08 11.74
N ILE A 699 21.35 0.08 10.55
CA ILE A 699 22.10 1.20 9.99
C ILE A 699 21.65 1.43 8.55
N ASN A 700 21.07 2.60 8.29
CA ASN A 700 20.73 3.01 6.94
C ASN A 700 21.89 3.77 6.30
N ASN A 701 22.03 3.58 4.96
CA ASN A 701 23.10 4.18 4.18
C ASN A 701 24.47 3.96 4.83
N VAL A 702 24.79 2.70 5.14
CA VAL A 702 26.01 2.31 5.88
C VAL A 702 27.28 2.79 5.19
N LEU A 703 27.30 2.83 3.84
CA LEU A 703 28.41 3.33 3.06
C LEU A 703 28.53 4.86 3.09
N GLY A 704 27.53 5.56 3.63
CA GLY A 704 27.53 7.01 3.71
C GLY A 704 27.55 7.72 2.36
N GLN A 705 26.87 7.17 1.36
CA GLN A 705 26.73 7.78 0.04
C GLN A 705 25.94 9.07 0.13
N ASN A 706 26.32 10.06 -0.67
CA ASN A 706 25.56 11.29 -0.80
C ASN A 706 24.24 10.99 -1.52
N GLN A 707 23.19 11.62 -1.04
CA GLN A 707 21.84 11.50 -1.62
C GLN A 707 21.32 12.90 -1.90
N VAL A 708 20.93 13.17 -3.13
CA VAL A 708 20.29 14.42 -3.54
C VAL A 708 18.97 14.08 -4.18
N PHE A 709 17.88 14.54 -3.57
CA PHE A 709 16.53 14.23 -4.03
C PHE A 709 16.02 15.25 -5.05
N ASN A 710 16.35 16.53 -4.89
CA ASN A 710 15.93 17.63 -5.75
C ASN A 710 16.84 18.84 -5.50
N TYR A 711 16.57 19.94 -6.18
CA TYR A 711 17.18 21.26 -5.91
C TYR A 711 16.10 22.31 -5.68
N ASN A 712 16.24 23.08 -4.60
CA ASN A 712 15.49 24.31 -4.39
C ASN A 712 16.23 25.48 -5.03
N TYR A 713 15.48 26.43 -5.59
CA TYR A 713 16.02 27.64 -6.18
C TYR A 713 15.65 28.88 -5.34
N ASN A 714 16.51 29.87 -5.32
CA ASN A 714 16.13 31.19 -4.82
C ASN A 714 15.15 31.87 -5.79
N ASN A 715 14.46 32.91 -5.34
CA ASN A 715 13.42 33.58 -6.12
C ASN A 715 13.91 34.10 -7.47
N ALA A 716 15.20 34.53 -7.53
CA ALA A 716 15.84 35.02 -8.77
C ALA A 716 16.32 33.88 -9.72
N GLY A 717 16.30 32.61 -9.30
CA GLY A 717 16.82 31.48 -10.08
C GLY A 717 18.35 31.47 -10.27
N THR A 718 19.07 32.24 -9.50
CA THR A 718 20.54 32.40 -9.61
C THR A 718 21.33 31.49 -8.68
N LYS A 719 20.68 30.98 -7.63
CA LYS A 719 21.26 30.08 -6.63
C LYS A 719 20.39 28.86 -6.51
N LYS A 720 20.99 27.65 -6.43
CA LYS A 720 20.30 26.41 -6.12
C LYS A 720 20.93 25.69 -4.95
N GLU A 721 20.12 25.02 -4.14
CA GLU A 721 20.51 24.25 -2.98
C GLU A 721 19.95 22.82 -3.06
N ALA A 722 20.81 21.83 -2.79
CA ALA A 722 20.42 20.43 -2.86
C ALA A 722 19.51 20.04 -1.68
N VAL A 723 18.36 19.43 -1.99
CA VAL A 723 17.50 18.78 -1.02
C VAL A 723 18.09 17.40 -0.70
N THR A 724 18.52 17.22 0.53
CA THR A 724 19.24 16.03 1.01
C THR A 724 18.59 15.49 2.29
N PRO A 725 18.84 14.23 2.66
CA PRO A 725 18.35 13.70 3.94
C PRO A 725 18.83 14.53 5.13
N PRO A 726 18.04 14.63 6.21
CA PRO A 726 18.44 15.32 7.44
C PRO A 726 19.71 14.77 8.08
N SER A 727 19.95 13.46 7.92
CA SER A 727 21.17 12.78 8.34
C SER A 727 21.69 11.88 7.23
N LYS A 728 23.01 11.87 7.02
CA LYS A 728 23.68 11.06 6.00
C LYS A 728 23.57 9.55 6.29
N ARG A 729 23.59 9.18 7.57
CA ARG A 729 23.39 7.82 8.08
C ARG A 729 22.36 7.87 9.18
N PHE A 730 21.61 6.79 9.36
CA PHE A 730 20.70 6.65 10.47
C PHE A 730 20.93 5.33 11.19
N VAL A 731 21.31 5.40 12.46
CA VAL A 731 21.53 4.27 13.35
C VAL A 731 20.30 4.11 14.25
N PHE A 732 19.74 2.91 14.27
CA PHE A 732 18.62 2.52 15.11
C PHE A 732 19.04 1.40 16.05
N ILE A 733 18.71 1.51 17.33
CA ILE A 733 18.89 0.47 18.34
C ILE A 733 17.55 0.33 19.07
N GLY A 734 17.09 -0.91 19.23
CA GLY A 734 15.84 -1.20 19.93
C GLY A 734 15.82 -2.59 20.54
N CYS A 735 14.98 -2.72 21.56
CA CYS A 735 14.69 -3.97 22.27
C CYS A 735 13.18 -4.13 22.34
N PHE A 736 12.66 -5.28 21.91
CA PHE A 736 11.24 -5.58 21.88
C PHE A 736 10.97 -6.87 22.62
N LEU A 737 10.07 -6.81 23.57
CA LEU A 737 9.66 -7.92 24.42
C LEU A 737 8.18 -8.19 24.23
N SER A 738 7.83 -9.42 23.86
CA SER A 738 6.44 -9.86 23.77
C SER A 738 6.18 -10.97 24.79
N PHE A 739 5.06 -10.90 25.46
CA PHE A 739 4.57 -11.87 26.44
C PHE A 739 3.37 -12.64 25.86
N GLY A 740 3.28 -13.92 26.15
CA GLY A 740 2.16 -14.76 25.69
C GLY A 740 2.26 -15.23 24.24
N ILE A 741 3.17 -14.71 23.42
CA ILE A 741 3.41 -15.17 22.05
C ILE A 741 4.75 -15.90 21.97
N ASP A 742 4.73 -17.01 21.24
CA ASP A 742 5.93 -17.64 20.70
C ASP A 742 5.99 -17.38 19.20
N ARG A 743 6.76 -16.39 18.80
CA ARG A 743 7.01 -16.08 17.37
C ARG A 743 8.19 -16.87 16.81
N THR A 744 8.64 -17.89 17.52
CA THR A 744 9.77 -18.73 17.09
C THR A 744 9.50 -19.33 15.72
N GLN A 745 8.29 -19.85 15.49
CA GLN A 745 7.94 -20.46 14.21
C GLN A 745 7.85 -19.42 13.08
N ASP A 746 7.36 -18.21 13.37
CA ASP A 746 7.31 -17.12 12.38
C ASP A 746 8.72 -16.65 12.00
N ALA A 747 9.60 -16.52 12.99
CA ALA A 747 11.01 -16.17 12.77
C ALA A 747 11.75 -17.25 11.96
N ILE A 748 11.43 -18.52 12.22
CA ILE A 748 11.97 -19.67 11.49
C ILE A 748 11.40 -19.75 10.07
N ASN A 749 10.07 -19.68 9.92
CA ASN A 749 9.41 -19.86 8.62
C ASN A 749 9.69 -18.75 7.60
N ASN A 750 9.99 -17.53 8.06
CA ASN A 750 10.33 -16.41 7.17
C ASN A 750 11.82 -16.29 6.87
N ASN A 751 12.68 -17.03 7.56
CA ASN A 751 14.12 -16.99 7.38
C ASN A 751 14.75 -18.38 7.14
N LEU A 752 13.95 -19.41 7.16
CA LEU A 752 14.28 -20.78 6.86
C LEU A 752 13.52 -21.25 5.62
#